data_7eaf54b3a8f8c1ebbab415fa5fca50d7
#
_entry.id   7eaf54b3a8f8c1ebbab415fa5fca50d7
#
_cell.length_a   1.000
_cell.length_b   1.000
_cell.length_c   1.000
_cell.angle_alpha   90.00
_cell.angle_beta   90.00
_cell.angle_gamma   90.00
#
_symmetry.space_group_name_H-M   'P 1'
#
loop_
_entity.id
_entity.type
_entity.pdbx_description
1 polymer ?
#
loop_
_entity_poly.entity_id
_entity_poly.type
_entity_poly.pdbx_seq_one_letter_code
_entity_poly.pdbx_strand_id
1 'polypeptide(L)'
;MLIKDAVSPGTPQFVIDSYATLAERAKTQSFGLIEEDVIVLDTETTGLSVQDNELIEISAARLSGREVVDRFDTFVHPKQLIPAEITELTSITNADVADAPSAVDAVAALVDFVGGCPVIAHNATFDRSFIESVKGGVNVSDIWIDSLALSRVALPRLASHKLSFMADLFGCDSVSHRANADVDALCGVWRVLLVALTDLPQGLMARLADMHPDVPWSYRPIFSFLAGQNPGSIFSLSAARADVLKADRAEDRVDADELPVLKMPSREEIEADYAPGGLVNRMYPTYEPRDEQIAMALEVRDALVTGTHRVIEAGTGVGKSMAYLVPFAEAARRNNITVGIATKSNNLADQLMYHELPKLAEQLPDGLSFCALKGYDHYPCLRKLERMSRGQVEITTKRDPADTLTAVAVIMAYVCQSADGDLDSLGIRWRSVNRPDFTTASRECARRLCPFFPDKCLVHGARRRAAHADVVVTNHSLLFRNVAAEGRILPPIRHWVVDEAHSIEREARRQWARVVSADESRVLFERLGGSSAGALSQVSRDLATSEGSTLYLGLTAKATSTVARASMAIADVFDGVRELGRRARGGYDNANLWIGPELRESDDWHDFMQSAHAAIDALEQADKSVDALVQAVAGDKPETVVDLSDISHRLHELTENLKLIIDGTDEHYVYSLQVNRRLRAGGESMTAERIDIGEALATEWLPEVHTAIFASATMTVSKSFEHFNHAVGLDRIGASTSSSLHLDSSYDFDSNMAVVVAGDIPDPRDREGYLSALERVLVDAHLAMGGSVLTLFTNRRDMEDLFARVEPKLARAGLELNCQQRNSSPRRLRDRFINEPTSSLFALKAFWEGFDASGETLRCVIIPKLPFSSPTDPLSCERNLREDRAWARYSLPEAVLEVKQAAGRLIRSSTDCGVLILADPRLVTKGYGKKFLTSLPTSSYQRIESAQIGHYLQLWRQAHERRR
;
A
#
# COMPACT_ATOMS: atom_id res chain seq x y z
N MET A 1 23.57 -15.27 -10.07
CA MET A 1 22.12 -15.51 -9.69
C MET A 1 21.42 -16.18 -10.87
N LEU A 2 20.51 -17.16 -10.65
CA LEU A 2 19.74 -17.76 -11.75
C LEU A 2 18.55 -16.83 -12.10
N ILE A 3 18.21 -16.75 -13.40
CA ILE A 3 17.09 -15.90 -13.86
C ILE A 3 15.77 -16.24 -13.14
N LYS A 4 15.50 -17.54 -12.92
CA LYS A 4 14.28 -17.97 -12.20
C LYS A 4 14.14 -17.38 -10.80
N ASP A 5 15.26 -17.06 -10.12
CA ASP A 5 15.30 -16.49 -8.78
C ASP A 5 15.26 -14.95 -8.81
N ALA A 6 15.44 -14.39 -10.00
CA ALA A 6 15.49 -12.94 -10.26
C ALA A 6 14.18 -12.36 -10.81
N VAL A 7 13.20 -13.20 -11.12
CA VAL A 7 11.90 -12.76 -11.65
C VAL A 7 10.79 -12.87 -10.60
N SER A 8 9.76 -12.08 -10.79
CA SER A 8 8.57 -12.12 -9.91
C SER A 8 7.89 -13.48 -10.00
N PRO A 9 7.39 -14.05 -8.90
CA PRO A 9 6.63 -15.30 -8.91
C PRO A 9 5.46 -15.28 -9.91
N GLY A 10 5.09 -16.45 -10.44
CA GLY A 10 4.05 -16.54 -11.48
C GLY A 10 4.48 -16.02 -12.85
N THR A 11 5.77 -15.79 -13.08
CA THR A 11 6.32 -15.47 -14.41
C THR A 11 6.24 -16.70 -15.30
N PRO A 12 5.60 -16.63 -16.49
CA PRO A 12 5.51 -17.76 -17.42
C PRO A 12 6.88 -18.26 -17.86
N GLN A 13 7.01 -19.58 -18.06
CA GLN A 13 8.29 -20.22 -18.41
C GLN A 13 8.91 -19.63 -19.68
N PHE A 14 8.12 -19.34 -20.71
CA PHE A 14 8.65 -18.74 -21.93
C PHE A 14 9.31 -17.35 -21.71
N VAL A 15 8.87 -16.59 -20.69
CA VAL A 15 9.49 -15.32 -20.30
C VAL A 15 10.82 -15.58 -19.60
N ILE A 16 10.86 -16.56 -18.70
CA ILE A 16 12.10 -16.97 -18.01
C ILE A 16 13.14 -17.43 -19.03
N ASP A 17 12.74 -18.26 -20.00
CA ASP A 17 13.61 -18.75 -21.07
C ASP A 17 14.12 -17.62 -21.97
N SER A 18 13.25 -16.64 -22.32
CA SER A 18 13.67 -15.44 -23.06
C SER A 18 14.72 -14.65 -22.27
N TYR A 19 14.45 -14.34 -20.99
CA TYR A 19 15.38 -13.56 -20.16
C TYR A 19 16.73 -14.26 -19.99
N ALA A 20 16.76 -15.59 -19.93
CA ALA A 20 17.99 -16.37 -19.80
C ALA A 20 18.95 -16.23 -21.01
N THR A 21 18.44 -15.87 -22.19
CA THR A 21 19.24 -15.72 -23.41
C THR A 21 19.73 -14.29 -23.65
N LEU A 22 19.21 -13.30 -22.94
CA LEU A 22 19.43 -11.87 -23.22
C LEU A 22 20.91 -11.47 -23.13
N ALA A 23 21.63 -11.93 -22.11
CA ALA A 23 23.04 -11.60 -21.91
C ALA A 23 23.91 -12.00 -23.10
N GLU A 24 23.72 -13.21 -23.61
CA GLU A 24 24.50 -13.71 -24.77
C GLU A 24 24.06 -13.03 -26.07
N ARG A 25 22.77 -12.80 -26.24
CA ARG A 25 22.22 -12.10 -27.40
C ARG A 25 22.71 -10.66 -27.46
N ALA A 26 22.75 -9.97 -26.31
CA ALA A 26 23.26 -8.60 -26.22
C ALA A 26 24.72 -8.47 -26.63
N LYS A 27 25.53 -9.53 -26.47
CA LYS A 27 26.92 -9.55 -26.93
C LYS A 27 27.07 -9.77 -28.44
N THR A 28 26.16 -10.52 -29.06
CA THR A 28 26.32 -11.02 -30.43
C THR A 28 25.36 -10.42 -31.44
N GLN A 29 24.17 -9.98 -30.99
CA GLN A 29 23.13 -9.48 -31.90
C GLN A 29 23.53 -8.12 -32.49
N SER A 30 23.68 -8.10 -33.83
CA SER A 30 24.03 -6.92 -34.58
C SER A 30 22.76 -6.29 -35.17
N PHE A 31 22.21 -5.28 -34.50
CA PHE A 31 21.27 -4.37 -35.12
C PHE A 31 21.63 -2.95 -34.68
N GLY A 32 21.38 -1.99 -35.58
CA GLY A 32 21.47 -0.59 -35.18
C GLY A 32 20.44 -0.38 -34.06
N LEU A 33 20.88 0.13 -32.92
CA LEU A 33 20.05 0.22 -31.75
C LEU A 33 19.27 1.51 -31.72
N ILE A 34 19.83 2.54 -32.36
CA ILE A 34 19.24 3.84 -32.71
C ILE A 34 20.03 4.33 -33.91
N GLU A 35 19.45 5.11 -34.81
CA GLU A 35 20.15 5.68 -35.96
C GLU A 35 21.22 6.71 -35.56
N GLU A 36 21.11 7.29 -34.37
CA GLU A 36 21.99 8.34 -33.85
C GLU A 36 22.87 7.80 -32.71
N ASP A 37 24.02 8.46 -32.52
CA ASP A 37 24.84 8.25 -31.31
C ASP A 37 24.06 8.66 -30.07
N VAL A 38 24.30 7.95 -28.97
CA VAL A 38 23.71 8.26 -27.67
C VAL A 38 24.79 8.42 -26.61
N ILE A 39 24.52 9.20 -25.60
CA ILE A 39 25.42 9.41 -24.45
C ILE A 39 24.87 8.66 -23.25
N VAL A 40 25.65 7.75 -22.68
CA VAL A 40 25.36 7.14 -21.38
C VAL A 40 26.07 7.99 -20.34
N LEU A 41 25.34 8.41 -19.29
CA LEU A 41 25.83 9.37 -18.30
C LEU A 41 25.44 8.91 -16.89
N ASP A 42 26.34 9.19 -15.95
CA ASP A 42 26.11 9.05 -14.51
C ASP A 42 26.81 10.17 -13.74
N THR A 43 26.29 10.52 -12.56
CA THR A 43 26.83 11.59 -11.72
C THR A 43 26.91 11.20 -10.26
N GLU A 44 28.04 11.55 -9.60
CA GLU A 44 28.15 11.49 -8.16
C GLU A 44 28.00 12.86 -7.52
N THR A 45 27.39 12.90 -6.34
CA THR A 45 26.99 14.14 -5.66
C THR A 45 27.31 14.09 -4.17
N THR A 46 27.33 15.25 -3.50
CA THR A 46 27.51 15.32 -2.05
C THR A 46 26.26 14.88 -1.26
N GLY A 47 25.18 14.46 -1.94
CA GLY A 47 23.94 13.94 -1.34
C GLY A 47 22.75 14.04 -2.29
N LEU A 48 21.54 13.79 -1.80
CA LEU A 48 20.36 13.53 -2.65
C LEU A 48 19.52 14.78 -3.02
N SER A 49 19.74 15.91 -2.36
CA SER A 49 18.93 17.13 -2.55
C SER A 49 19.67 18.13 -3.43
N VAL A 50 19.14 18.43 -4.59
CA VAL A 50 19.68 19.46 -5.50
C VAL A 50 19.80 20.85 -4.86
N GLN A 51 18.99 21.16 -3.83
CA GLN A 51 19.00 22.46 -3.14
C GLN A 51 20.14 22.58 -2.15
N ASP A 52 20.59 21.44 -1.57
CA ASP A 52 21.54 21.41 -0.47
C ASP A 52 22.87 20.74 -0.84
N ASN A 53 22.93 20.07 -2.01
CA ASN A 53 24.05 19.23 -2.40
C ASN A 53 24.57 19.62 -3.80
N GLU A 54 25.80 19.20 -4.12
CA GLU A 54 26.55 19.60 -5.31
C GLU A 54 27.15 18.39 -6.04
N LEU A 55 27.45 18.54 -7.34
CA LEU A 55 28.17 17.54 -8.16
C LEU A 55 29.60 17.36 -7.67
N ILE A 56 30.12 16.13 -7.67
CA ILE A 56 31.53 15.79 -7.34
C ILE A 56 32.21 14.96 -8.43
N GLU A 57 31.47 14.21 -9.26
CA GLU A 57 31.98 13.49 -10.42
C GLU A 57 30.94 13.49 -11.52
N ILE A 58 31.35 13.61 -12.78
CA ILE A 58 30.53 13.44 -13.98
C ILE A 58 31.28 12.50 -14.92
N SER A 59 30.64 11.41 -15.31
CA SER A 59 31.15 10.49 -16.32
C SER A 59 30.15 10.28 -17.44
N ALA A 60 30.63 10.22 -18.66
CA ALA A 60 29.80 9.94 -19.82
C ALA A 60 30.55 9.13 -20.88
N ALA A 61 29.83 8.26 -21.59
CA ALA A 61 30.35 7.49 -22.72
C ALA A 61 29.47 7.70 -23.95
N ARG A 62 30.09 7.96 -25.10
CA ARG A 62 29.41 8.03 -26.39
C ARG A 62 29.31 6.63 -26.99
N LEU A 63 28.10 6.18 -27.23
CA LEU A 63 27.80 4.94 -27.93
C LEU A 63 27.43 5.23 -29.39
N SER A 64 28.17 4.66 -30.32
CA SER A 64 27.82 4.58 -31.73
C SER A 64 27.44 3.13 -32.05
N GLY A 65 26.14 2.91 -32.20
CA GLY A 65 25.59 1.55 -32.24
C GLY A 65 25.93 0.76 -30.99
N ARG A 66 26.84 -0.23 -31.07
CA ARG A 66 27.21 -1.08 -29.92
C ARG A 66 28.49 -0.65 -29.24
N GLU A 67 29.29 0.18 -29.86
CA GLU A 67 30.65 0.46 -29.43
C GLU A 67 30.73 1.80 -28.67
N VAL A 68 31.52 1.80 -27.61
CA VAL A 68 31.92 3.03 -26.94
C VAL A 68 33.01 3.65 -27.80
N VAL A 69 32.69 4.81 -28.41
CA VAL A 69 33.61 5.47 -29.34
C VAL A 69 34.35 6.65 -28.71
N ASP A 70 33.82 7.20 -27.62
CA ASP A 70 34.43 8.33 -26.91
C ASP A 70 34.02 8.35 -25.44
N ARG A 71 34.78 9.02 -24.57
CA ARG A 71 34.55 9.11 -23.13
C ARG A 71 34.79 10.50 -22.60
N PHE A 72 34.06 10.85 -21.57
CA PHE A 72 34.18 12.07 -20.80
C PHE A 72 34.12 11.73 -19.31
N ASP A 73 35.24 11.98 -18.58
CA ASP A 73 35.33 11.71 -17.15
C ASP A 73 35.95 12.94 -16.48
N THR A 74 35.25 13.49 -15.48
CA THR A 74 35.80 14.63 -14.71
C THR A 74 35.29 14.63 -13.27
N PHE A 75 36.20 14.92 -12.34
CA PHE A 75 35.79 15.37 -11.02
C PHE A 75 35.24 16.81 -11.09
N VAL A 76 34.47 17.18 -10.10
CA VAL A 76 33.89 18.53 -9.97
C VAL A 76 34.21 19.08 -8.59
N HIS A 77 34.75 20.28 -8.51
CA HIS A 77 35.07 20.94 -7.25
C HIS A 77 33.78 21.45 -6.57
N PRO A 78 33.34 20.86 -5.44
CA PRO A 78 32.19 21.35 -4.71
C PRO A 78 32.58 22.54 -3.82
N LYS A 79 31.62 23.42 -3.50
CA LYS A 79 31.84 24.54 -2.56
C LYS A 79 31.85 24.09 -1.10
N GLN A 80 31.22 22.95 -0.81
CA GLN A 80 31.12 22.37 0.51
C GLN A 80 32.02 21.12 0.61
N LEU A 81 32.45 20.78 1.82
CA LEU A 81 33.18 19.53 2.03
C LEU A 81 32.28 18.33 1.77
N ILE A 82 32.85 17.28 1.16
CA ILE A 82 32.14 16.01 0.94
C ILE A 82 31.90 15.36 2.30
N PRO A 83 30.62 15.00 2.61
CA PRO A 83 30.31 14.28 3.84
C PRO A 83 31.03 12.93 3.93
N ALA A 84 31.38 12.51 5.14
CA ALA A 84 32.10 11.24 5.35
C ALA A 84 31.33 10.03 4.79
N GLU A 85 30.00 10.02 4.92
CA GLU A 85 29.11 8.97 4.39
C GLU A 85 29.19 8.86 2.85
N ILE A 86 29.32 10.00 2.17
CA ILE A 86 29.45 10.02 0.70
C ILE A 86 30.86 9.54 0.29
N THR A 87 31.89 9.92 1.05
CA THR A 87 33.24 9.39 0.83
C THR A 87 33.30 7.87 1.04
N GLU A 88 32.60 7.33 2.04
CA GLU A 88 32.50 5.86 2.23
C GLU A 88 31.80 5.17 1.06
N LEU A 89 30.75 5.81 0.51
CA LEU A 89 29.94 5.26 -0.58
C LEU A 89 30.68 5.31 -1.92
N THR A 90 31.24 6.49 -2.28
CA THR A 90 31.79 6.77 -3.61
C THR A 90 33.31 6.58 -3.66
N SER A 91 33.96 6.46 -2.52
CA SER A 91 35.42 6.52 -2.35
C SER A 91 36.06 7.83 -2.83
N ILE A 92 35.28 8.88 -3.08
CA ILE A 92 35.77 10.21 -3.49
C ILE A 92 36.07 11.02 -2.24
N THR A 93 37.29 11.54 -2.15
CA THR A 93 37.70 12.36 -1.02
C THR A 93 37.80 13.85 -1.39
N ASN A 94 37.82 14.72 -0.39
CA ASN A 94 38.05 16.15 -0.61
C ASN A 94 39.37 16.46 -1.31
N ALA A 95 40.36 15.58 -1.21
CA ALA A 95 41.64 15.73 -1.90
C ALA A 95 41.54 15.47 -3.42
N ASP A 96 40.69 14.53 -3.83
CA ASP A 96 40.48 14.16 -5.23
C ASP A 96 39.81 15.28 -6.03
N VAL A 97 38.96 16.06 -5.38
CA VAL A 97 38.18 17.16 -6.00
C VAL A 97 38.83 18.55 -5.80
N ALA A 98 39.94 18.64 -5.07
CA ALA A 98 40.55 19.93 -4.68
C ALA A 98 40.99 20.78 -5.88
N ASP A 99 41.59 20.16 -6.90
CA ASP A 99 42.08 20.80 -8.11
C ASP A 99 41.14 20.59 -9.33
N ALA A 100 39.93 20.04 -9.09
CA ALA A 100 38.98 19.77 -10.14
C ALA A 100 38.32 21.06 -10.69
N PRO A 101 37.83 21.07 -11.95
CA PRO A 101 37.11 22.20 -12.51
C PRO A 101 35.85 22.56 -11.69
N SER A 102 35.42 23.81 -11.81
CA SER A 102 34.16 24.22 -11.23
C SER A 102 32.98 23.51 -11.91
N ALA A 103 31.86 23.38 -11.21
CA ALA A 103 30.67 22.78 -11.81
C ALA A 103 30.23 23.45 -13.13
N VAL A 104 30.42 24.75 -13.25
CA VAL A 104 30.11 25.50 -14.49
C VAL A 104 31.03 25.10 -15.63
N ASP A 105 32.33 24.96 -15.38
CA ASP A 105 33.32 24.59 -16.41
C ASP A 105 33.16 23.11 -16.81
N ALA A 106 32.93 22.23 -15.84
CA ALA A 106 32.69 20.80 -16.08
C ALA A 106 31.41 20.57 -16.92
N VAL A 107 30.32 21.28 -16.59
CA VAL A 107 29.05 21.17 -17.35
C VAL A 107 29.18 21.81 -18.74
N ALA A 108 29.97 22.88 -18.91
CA ALA A 108 30.22 23.44 -20.24
C ALA A 108 30.98 22.45 -21.13
N ALA A 109 31.99 21.78 -20.59
CA ALA A 109 32.74 20.71 -21.31
C ALA A 109 31.84 19.50 -21.62
N LEU A 110 30.92 19.15 -20.72
CA LEU A 110 29.90 18.11 -20.94
C LEU A 110 28.95 18.48 -22.10
N VAL A 111 28.49 19.74 -22.19
CA VAL A 111 27.66 20.23 -23.31
C VAL A 111 28.37 20.03 -24.65
N ASP A 112 29.65 20.42 -24.72
CA ASP A 112 30.46 20.23 -25.93
C ASP A 112 30.65 18.74 -26.28
N PHE A 113 30.87 17.88 -25.26
CA PHE A 113 30.98 16.44 -25.45
C PHE A 113 29.65 15.81 -25.91
N VAL A 114 28.52 16.17 -25.32
CA VAL A 114 27.22 15.60 -25.68
C VAL A 114 26.80 16.01 -27.09
N GLY A 115 27.03 17.28 -27.48
CA GLY A 115 26.83 17.73 -28.85
C GLY A 115 25.39 17.59 -29.35
N GLY A 116 24.40 17.64 -28.48
CA GLY A 116 22.98 17.50 -28.80
C GLY A 116 22.46 16.06 -28.92
N CYS A 117 23.29 15.04 -28.67
CA CYS A 117 22.86 13.64 -28.65
C CYS A 117 21.89 13.37 -27.50
N PRO A 118 20.99 12.37 -27.64
CA PRO A 118 20.18 11.88 -26.53
C PRO A 118 21.05 11.37 -25.38
N VAL A 119 20.67 11.68 -24.13
CA VAL A 119 21.34 11.25 -22.90
C VAL A 119 20.57 10.14 -22.23
N ILE A 120 21.24 9.06 -21.86
CA ILE A 120 20.72 7.91 -21.12
C ILE A 120 21.32 7.93 -19.73
N ALA A 121 20.50 7.92 -18.69
CA ALA A 121 20.93 7.77 -17.31
C ALA A 121 20.00 6.81 -16.55
N HIS A 122 20.47 6.24 -15.42
CA HIS A 122 19.66 5.33 -14.62
C HIS A 122 18.96 6.08 -13.48
N ASN A 123 17.66 6.31 -13.58
CA ASN A 123 16.87 7.28 -12.81
C ASN A 123 17.22 8.73 -13.24
N ALA A 124 17.23 8.95 -14.53
CA ALA A 124 17.70 10.16 -15.21
C ALA A 124 17.21 11.50 -14.62
N THR A 125 16.08 11.50 -13.91
CA THR A 125 15.58 12.69 -13.20
C THR A 125 16.58 13.19 -12.16
N PHE A 126 17.35 12.31 -11.54
CA PHE A 126 18.36 12.65 -10.54
C PHE A 126 19.51 13.40 -11.21
N ASP A 127 20.21 12.76 -12.15
CA ASP A 127 21.36 13.32 -12.85
C ASP A 127 21.00 14.62 -13.57
N ARG A 128 19.91 14.59 -14.30
CA ARG A 128 19.38 15.75 -15.01
C ARG A 128 19.16 16.94 -14.08
N SER A 129 18.56 16.73 -12.91
CA SER A 129 18.24 17.80 -11.97
C SER A 129 19.49 18.48 -11.40
N PHE A 130 20.55 17.70 -11.11
CA PHE A 130 21.82 18.26 -10.67
C PHE A 130 22.54 19.01 -11.79
N ILE A 131 22.60 18.46 -12.99
CA ILE A 131 23.22 19.10 -14.15
C ILE A 131 22.46 20.40 -14.51
N GLU A 132 21.14 20.38 -14.62
CA GLU A 132 20.32 21.55 -14.93
C GLU A 132 20.35 22.64 -13.85
N SER A 133 20.70 22.30 -12.61
CA SER A 133 20.89 23.27 -11.53
C SER A 133 22.14 24.15 -11.74
N VAL A 134 23.10 23.68 -12.55
CA VAL A 134 24.31 24.39 -12.90
C VAL A 134 24.04 25.29 -14.12
N LYS A 135 24.64 26.49 -14.14
CA LYS A 135 24.50 27.42 -15.25
C LYS A 135 24.96 26.78 -16.58
N GLY A 136 24.05 26.71 -17.54
CA GLY A 136 24.30 26.12 -18.86
C GLY A 136 23.87 24.63 -18.95
N GLY A 137 23.57 23.98 -17.85
CA GLY A 137 23.21 22.55 -17.79
C GLY A 137 21.97 22.18 -18.59
N VAL A 138 21.02 23.10 -18.74
CA VAL A 138 19.82 22.90 -19.58
C VAL A 138 20.14 22.67 -21.06
N ASN A 139 21.36 23.02 -21.51
CA ASN A 139 21.79 22.84 -22.90
C ASN A 139 22.49 21.48 -23.15
N VAL A 140 22.59 20.62 -22.16
CA VAL A 140 23.26 19.31 -22.30
C VAL A 140 22.50 18.45 -23.31
N SER A 141 21.20 18.28 -23.14
CA SER A 141 20.37 17.57 -24.12
C SER A 141 18.89 17.91 -23.96
N ASP A 142 18.19 17.96 -25.08
CA ASP A 142 16.72 18.05 -25.10
C ASP A 142 16.05 16.69 -24.82
N ILE A 143 16.77 15.57 -25.06
CA ILE A 143 16.23 14.23 -24.94
C ILE A 143 16.96 13.48 -23.84
N TRP A 144 16.27 13.25 -22.73
CA TRP A 144 16.74 12.41 -21.63
C TRP A 144 15.92 11.11 -21.58
N ILE A 145 16.63 9.98 -21.59
CA ILE A 145 16.06 8.64 -21.54
C ILE A 145 16.39 8.03 -20.18
N ASP A 146 15.35 7.77 -19.38
CA ASP A 146 15.51 7.07 -18.10
C ASP A 146 15.55 5.57 -18.33
N SER A 147 16.73 4.96 -18.22
CA SER A 147 16.92 3.52 -18.38
C SER A 147 16.19 2.70 -17.30
N LEU A 148 15.94 3.26 -16.11
CA LEU A 148 15.13 2.63 -15.07
C LEU A 148 13.66 2.50 -15.52
N ALA A 149 13.09 3.51 -16.15
CA ALA A 149 11.73 3.43 -16.67
C ALA A 149 11.67 2.50 -17.90
N LEU A 150 12.67 2.56 -18.79
CA LEU A 150 12.75 1.67 -19.96
C LEU A 150 12.94 0.21 -19.54
N SER A 151 13.70 -0.08 -18.48
CA SER A 151 13.88 -1.45 -17.97
C SER A 151 12.56 -2.06 -17.49
N ARG A 152 11.65 -1.27 -16.96
CA ARG A 152 10.31 -1.71 -16.58
C ARG A 152 9.42 -2.05 -17.79
N VAL A 153 9.67 -1.40 -18.94
CA VAL A 153 9.01 -1.76 -20.20
C VAL A 153 9.63 -3.02 -20.80
N ALA A 154 10.95 -3.08 -20.88
CA ALA A 154 11.68 -4.18 -21.52
C ALA A 154 11.60 -5.49 -20.72
N LEU A 155 11.69 -5.39 -19.39
CA LEU A 155 11.82 -6.52 -18.46
C LEU A 155 10.81 -6.42 -17.29
N PRO A 156 9.49 -6.32 -17.56
CA PRO A 156 8.50 -6.00 -16.56
C PRO A 156 8.34 -7.07 -15.46
N ARG A 157 8.95 -8.24 -15.62
CA ARG A 157 8.87 -9.35 -14.66
C ARG A 157 10.09 -9.47 -13.74
N LEU A 158 11.10 -8.61 -13.87
CA LEU A 158 12.23 -8.60 -12.93
C LEU A 158 11.77 -8.19 -11.52
N ALA A 159 12.33 -8.85 -10.53
CA ALA A 159 12.06 -8.53 -9.11
C ALA A 159 12.70 -7.18 -8.70
N SER A 160 13.76 -6.76 -9.36
CA SER A 160 14.42 -5.48 -9.14
C SER A 160 14.94 -4.88 -10.44
N HIS A 161 14.78 -3.56 -10.58
CA HIS A 161 15.31 -2.80 -11.71
C HIS A 161 16.46 -1.85 -11.29
N LYS A 162 17.13 -2.14 -10.17
CA LYS A 162 18.37 -1.42 -9.79
C LYS A 162 19.47 -1.74 -10.79
N LEU A 163 20.31 -0.76 -11.11
CA LEU A 163 21.42 -0.93 -12.05
C LEU A 163 22.34 -2.08 -11.63
N SER A 164 22.77 -2.10 -10.36
CA SER A 164 23.63 -3.16 -9.81
C SER A 164 22.99 -4.55 -9.95
N PHE A 165 21.69 -4.68 -9.65
CA PHE A 165 20.98 -5.96 -9.78
C PHE A 165 20.95 -6.46 -11.23
N MET A 166 20.66 -5.57 -12.18
CA MET A 166 20.60 -5.93 -13.60
C MET A 166 22.00 -6.23 -14.16
N ALA A 167 23.00 -5.42 -13.77
CA ALA A 167 24.39 -5.64 -14.18
C ALA A 167 24.90 -7.01 -13.71
N ASP A 168 24.72 -7.36 -12.45
CA ASP A 168 25.07 -8.67 -11.90
C ASP A 168 24.32 -9.82 -12.59
N LEU A 169 23.00 -9.65 -12.80
CA LEU A 169 22.16 -10.68 -13.39
C LEU A 169 22.54 -11.01 -14.83
N PHE A 170 22.87 -9.99 -15.63
CA PHE A 170 23.18 -10.15 -17.04
C PHE A 170 24.71 -10.20 -17.34
N GLY A 171 25.53 -10.19 -16.28
CA GLY A 171 26.98 -10.28 -16.38
C GLY A 171 27.60 -9.07 -17.09
N CYS A 172 27.07 -7.89 -16.86
CA CYS A 172 27.67 -6.60 -17.23
C CYS A 172 28.76 -6.19 -16.22
N ASP A 173 29.42 -5.06 -16.47
CA ASP A 173 30.41 -4.52 -15.54
C ASP A 173 29.77 -4.20 -14.19
N SER A 174 30.57 -4.27 -13.11
CA SER A 174 30.06 -4.11 -11.75
C SER A 174 29.84 -2.64 -11.40
N VAL A 175 28.72 -2.36 -10.74
CA VAL A 175 28.42 -1.04 -10.16
C VAL A 175 29.23 -0.85 -8.87
N SER A 176 29.91 0.29 -8.74
CA SER A 176 30.80 0.58 -7.59
C SER A 176 30.56 1.94 -6.94
N HIS A 177 29.52 2.67 -7.31
CA HIS A 177 29.27 4.05 -6.91
C HIS A 177 30.45 4.98 -7.28
N ARG A 178 30.99 4.76 -8.47
CA ARG A 178 31.92 5.63 -9.18
C ARG A 178 31.31 5.85 -10.55
N ALA A 179 31.14 7.10 -10.94
CA ALA A 179 30.37 7.43 -12.13
C ALA A 179 30.90 6.73 -13.40
N ASN A 180 32.21 6.59 -13.55
CA ASN A 180 32.81 5.90 -14.70
C ASN A 180 32.47 4.40 -14.74
N ALA A 181 32.52 3.71 -13.61
CA ALA A 181 32.18 2.28 -13.53
C ALA A 181 30.67 2.05 -13.75
N ASP A 182 29.84 2.96 -13.22
CA ASP A 182 28.39 2.87 -13.34
C ASP A 182 27.94 3.19 -14.77
N VAL A 183 28.65 4.07 -15.50
CA VAL A 183 28.49 4.28 -16.95
C VAL A 183 28.81 3.00 -17.73
N ASP A 184 29.91 2.28 -17.41
CA ASP A 184 30.24 1.01 -18.08
C ASP A 184 29.18 -0.05 -17.85
N ALA A 185 28.72 -0.21 -16.60
CA ALA A 185 27.63 -1.09 -16.25
C ALA A 185 26.35 -0.74 -17.03
N LEU A 186 26.01 0.56 -17.08
CA LEU A 186 24.83 1.05 -17.79
C LEU A 186 24.94 0.85 -19.32
N CYS A 187 26.10 1.00 -19.93
CA CYS A 187 26.35 0.65 -21.35
C CYS A 187 26.01 -0.83 -21.63
N GLY A 188 26.41 -1.73 -20.73
CA GLY A 188 26.08 -3.15 -20.83
C GLY A 188 24.60 -3.40 -20.70
N VAL A 189 23.99 -2.86 -19.65
CA VAL A 189 22.54 -2.99 -19.37
C VAL A 189 21.70 -2.38 -20.51
N TRP A 190 22.10 -1.23 -21.04
CA TRP A 190 21.42 -0.60 -22.19
C TRP A 190 21.27 -1.55 -23.38
N ARG A 191 22.33 -2.28 -23.76
CA ARG A 191 22.31 -3.28 -24.83
C ARG A 191 21.32 -4.41 -24.54
N VAL A 192 21.29 -4.89 -23.28
CA VAL A 192 20.34 -5.92 -22.83
C VAL A 192 18.90 -5.41 -22.95
N LEU A 193 18.61 -4.17 -22.53
CA LEU A 193 17.27 -3.59 -22.61
C LEU A 193 16.77 -3.50 -24.06
N LEU A 194 17.62 -3.07 -24.99
CA LEU A 194 17.23 -2.98 -26.39
C LEU A 194 16.94 -4.36 -27.01
N VAL A 195 17.72 -5.39 -26.66
CA VAL A 195 17.45 -6.78 -27.06
C VAL A 195 16.13 -7.26 -26.44
N ALA A 196 15.88 -7.00 -25.16
CA ALA A 196 14.67 -7.42 -24.48
C ALA A 196 13.40 -6.80 -25.09
N LEU A 197 13.46 -5.54 -25.56
CA LEU A 197 12.35 -4.90 -26.26
C LEU A 197 11.95 -5.64 -27.55
N THR A 198 12.90 -6.28 -28.23
CA THR A 198 12.61 -7.06 -29.46
C THR A 198 11.88 -8.37 -29.17
N ASP A 199 11.89 -8.87 -27.94
CA ASP A 199 11.18 -10.07 -27.52
C ASP A 199 9.72 -9.80 -27.14
N LEU A 200 9.34 -8.53 -27.04
CA LEU A 200 7.95 -8.16 -26.82
C LEU A 200 7.08 -8.50 -28.04
N PRO A 201 5.76 -8.68 -27.85
CA PRO A 201 4.87 -9.09 -28.94
C PRO A 201 5.01 -8.23 -30.19
N GLN A 202 4.94 -8.88 -31.35
CA GLN A 202 5.05 -8.20 -32.65
C GLN A 202 4.03 -7.05 -32.76
N GLY A 203 4.47 -5.94 -33.31
CA GLY A 203 3.65 -4.74 -33.50
C GLY A 203 3.43 -3.90 -32.23
N LEU A 204 3.88 -4.37 -31.03
CA LEU A 204 3.78 -3.55 -29.81
C LEU A 204 4.64 -2.27 -29.92
N MET A 205 5.85 -2.38 -30.48
CA MET A 205 6.71 -1.21 -30.68
C MET A 205 6.04 -0.16 -31.56
N ALA A 206 5.42 -0.57 -32.67
CA ALA A 206 4.66 0.35 -33.54
C ALA A 206 3.49 1.00 -32.78
N ARG A 207 2.74 0.22 -32.00
CA ARG A 207 1.64 0.73 -31.17
C ARG A 207 2.12 1.78 -30.19
N LEU A 208 3.27 1.58 -29.53
CA LEU A 208 3.85 2.54 -28.57
C LEU A 208 4.39 3.79 -29.27
N ALA A 209 5.01 3.64 -30.45
CA ALA A 209 5.49 4.75 -31.24
C ALA A 209 4.37 5.69 -31.69
N ASP A 210 3.23 5.12 -32.11
CA ASP A 210 2.08 5.86 -32.67
C ASP A 210 1.14 6.43 -31.59
N MET A 211 1.38 6.08 -30.32
CA MET A 211 0.53 6.49 -29.21
C MET A 211 0.63 8.00 -28.94
N HIS A 212 -0.48 8.74 -29.04
CA HIS A 212 -0.55 10.18 -28.78
C HIS A 212 0.63 10.97 -29.40
N PRO A 213 0.72 11.08 -30.72
CA PRO A 213 1.88 11.67 -31.41
C PRO A 213 2.08 13.17 -31.11
N ASP A 214 1.06 13.83 -30.62
CA ASP A 214 1.04 15.23 -30.16
C ASP A 214 1.75 15.44 -28.81
N VAL A 215 1.97 14.38 -28.04
CA VAL A 215 2.67 14.45 -26.74
C VAL A 215 4.16 14.19 -26.93
N PRO A 216 5.07 15.11 -26.59
CA PRO A 216 6.50 14.88 -26.56
C PRO A 216 6.84 13.73 -25.60
N TRP A 217 7.58 12.71 -26.10
CA TRP A 217 7.91 11.53 -25.31
C TRP A 217 9.30 11.00 -25.67
N SER A 218 10.22 11.03 -24.73
CA SER A 218 11.65 10.71 -24.94
C SER A 218 11.92 9.28 -25.44
N TYR A 219 11.02 8.34 -25.18
CA TYR A 219 11.18 6.94 -25.62
C TYR A 219 10.63 6.68 -27.01
N ARG A 220 9.89 7.59 -27.61
CA ARG A 220 9.26 7.43 -28.94
C ARG A 220 10.26 7.09 -30.03
N PRO A 221 11.44 7.75 -30.14
CA PRO A 221 12.45 7.39 -31.14
C PRO A 221 12.89 5.93 -31.10
N ILE A 222 13.08 5.39 -29.88
CA ILE A 222 13.45 3.97 -29.69
C ILE A 222 12.37 3.05 -30.21
N PHE A 223 11.12 3.29 -29.86
CA PHE A 223 10.00 2.46 -30.30
C PHE A 223 9.76 2.58 -31.81
N SER A 224 9.90 3.74 -32.39
CA SER A 224 9.81 3.98 -33.85
C SER A 224 10.90 3.24 -34.61
N PHE A 225 12.13 3.30 -34.12
CA PHE A 225 13.27 2.58 -34.71
C PHE A 225 13.05 1.06 -34.68
N LEU A 226 12.69 0.50 -33.51
CA LEU A 226 12.41 -0.94 -33.36
C LEU A 226 11.20 -1.40 -34.18
N ALA A 227 10.18 -0.56 -34.32
CA ALA A 227 9.03 -0.83 -35.20
C ALA A 227 9.43 -0.91 -36.68
N GLY A 228 10.37 -0.06 -37.11
CA GLY A 228 10.91 -0.05 -38.48
C GLY A 228 11.65 -1.35 -38.86
N GLN A 229 12.16 -2.11 -37.87
CA GLN A 229 12.81 -3.41 -38.10
C GLN A 229 11.82 -4.52 -38.47
N ASN A 230 10.53 -4.40 -38.13
CA ASN A 230 9.46 -5.35 -38.42
C ASN A 230 8.23 -4.64 -39.01
N PRO A 231 8.31 -4.07 -40.20
CA PRO A 231 7.25 -3.28 -40.77
C PRO A 231 6.02 -4.17 -41.12
N GLY A 232 4.83 -3.63 -40.85
CA GLY A 232 3.56 -4.29 -41.16
C GLY A 232 2.99 -5.23 -40.10
N SER A 233 3.64 -5.37 -38.94
CA SER A 233 3.11 -6.15 -37.81
C SER A 233 2.01 -5.37 -37.09
N ILE A 234 0.83 -6.00 -36.96
CA ILE A 234 -0.31 -5.41 -36.22
C ILE A 234 -0.36 -5.99 -34.81
N PHE A 235 -0.28 -5.12 -33.81
CA PHE A 235 -0.42 -5.55 -32.41
C PHE A 235 -1.87 -5.83 -32.03
N SER A 236 -2.09 -7.00 -31.40
CA SER A 236 -3.35 -7.37 -30.77
C SER A 236 -3.15 -7.74 -29.32
N LEU A 237 -3.61 -6.89 -28.40
CA LEU A 237 -3.57 -7.17 -26.97
C LEU A 237 -4.32 -8.46 -26.61
N SER A 238 -5.43 -8.71 -27.30
CA SER A 238 -6.24 -9.92 -27.12
C SER A 238 -5.49 -11.19 -27.52
N ALA A 239 -4.68 -11.17 -28.59
CA ALA A 239 -3.85 -12.31 -29.00
C ALA A 239 -2.69 -12.55 -28.02
N ALA A 240 -1.97 -11.48 -27.66
CA ALA A 240 -0.86 -11.56 -26.70
C ALA A 240 -1.33 -12.13 -25.34
N ARG A 241 -2.52 -11.78 -24.89
CA ARG A 241 -3.11 -12.35 -23.67
C ARG A 241 -3.44 -13.83 -23.80
N ALA A 242 -3.92 -14.28 -24.97
CA ALA A 242 -4.24 -15.68 -25.20
C ALA A 242 -3.00 -16.56 -25.07
N ASP A 243 -1.84 -16.08 -25.50
CA ASP A 243 -0.57 -16.82 -25.41
C ASP A 243 -0.12 -17.01 -23.96
N VAL A 244 -0.29 -16.01 -23.12
CA VAL A 244 0.02 -16.10 -21.67
C VAL A 244 -0.89 -17.10 -20.94
N LEU A 245 -2.13 -17.25 -21.37
CA LEU A 245 -3.17 -18.04 -20.67
C LEU A 245 -3.28 -19.50 -21.16
N LYS A 246 -2.49 -19.94 -22.10
CA LYS A 246 -2.54 -21.34 -22.66
C LYS A 246 -2.28 -22.44 -21.62
N ALA A 247 -1.71 -22.10 -20.46
CA ALA A 247 -1.30 -23.06 -19.42
C ALA A 247 -2.34 -23.33 -18.32
N ASP A 248 -3.49 -22.64 -18.33
CA ASP A 248 -4.41 -22.59 -17.18
C ASP A 248 -5.62 -23.53 -17.41
N ARG A 249 -5.44 -24.84 -17.22
CA ARG A 249 -6.56 -25.79 -17.09
C ARG A 249 -6.59 -26.29 -15.64
N ALA A 250 -7.55 -25.81 -14.86
CA ALA A 250 -7.78 -26.24 -13.49
C ALA A 250 -9.01 -27.17 -13.43
N GLU A 251 -8.98 -28.16 -12.53
CA GLU A 251 -10.10 -29.03 -12.23
C GLU A 251 -11.15 -28.30 -11.39
N ASP A 252 -12.41 -28.64 -11.51
CA ASP A 252 -13.49 -28.07 -10.70
C ASP A 252 -13.36 -28.51 -9.24
N ARG A 253 -13.62 -27.58 -8.32
CA ARG A 253 -13.62 -27.81 -6.88
C ARG A 253 -14.98 -28.31 -6.39
N VAL A 254 -14.96 -29.10 -5.34
CA VAL A 254 -16.17 -29.53 -4.63
C VAL A 254 -16.71 -28.37 -3.81
N ASP A 255 -18.02 -28.18 -3.82
CA ASP A 255 -18.65 -27.22 -2.92
C ASP A 255 -18.55 -27.73 -1.47
N ALA A 256 -17.98 -26.91 -0.59
CA ALA A 256 -17.81 -27.28 0.81
C ALA A 256 -19.16 -27.51 1.53
N ASP A 257 -20.25 -26.95 1.04
CA ASP A 257 -21.60 -27.20 1.55
C ASP A 257 -22.10 -28.65 1.29
N GLU A 258 -21.50 -29.36 0.32
CA GLU A 258 -21.80 -30.77 0.05
C GLU A 258 -21.03 -31.72 0.98
N LEU A 259 -20.10 -31.21 1.80
CA LEU A 259 -19.26 -32.00 2.67
C LEU A 259 -19.65 -31.81 4.14
N PRO A 260 -20.40 -32.75 4.74
CA PRO A 260 -20.87 -32.62 6.13
C PRO A 260 -19.71 -32.70 7.16
N VAL A 261 -18.63 -33.37 6.82
CA VAL A 261 -17.40 -33.51 7.65
C VAL A 261 -16.17 -33.53 6.75
N LEU A 262 -15.17 -32.76 7.08
CA LEU A 262 -13.91 -32.75 6.35
C LEU A 262 -13.05 -33.96 6.72
N LYS A 263 -12.38 -34.53 5.71
CA LYS A 263 -11.29 -35.51 5.90
C LYS A 263 -10.04 -34.74 6.33
N MET A 264 -9.65 -34.93 7.58
CA MET A 264 -8.47 -34.25 8.16
C MET A 264 -7.39 -35.27 8.57
N PRO A 265 -6.12 -34.86 8.64
CA PRO A 265 -5.09 -35.67 9.33
C PRO A 265 -5.46 -35.95 10.76
N SER A 266 -4.95 -37.06 11.34
CA SER A 266 -5.05 -37.30 12.77
C SER A 266 -4.26 -36.22 13.57
N ARG A 267 -4.46 -36.16 14.88
CA ARG A 267 -3.69 -35.25 15.73
C ARG A 267 -2.20 -35.61 15.71
N GLU A 268 -1.89 -36.89 15.71
CA GLU A 268 -0.53 -37.45 15.68
C GLU A 268 0.16 -37.12 14.32
N GLU A 269 -0.58 -37.14 13.19
CA GLU A 269 -0.03 -36.75 11.89
C GLU A 269 0.33 -35.25 11.90
N ILE A 270 -0.54 -34.39 12.46
CA ILE A 270 -0.26 -32.94 12.58
C ILE A 270 0.95 -32.70 13.51
N GLU A 271 1.04 -33.39 14.67
CA GLU A 271 2.20 -33.28 15.57
C GLU A 271 3.50 -33.69 14.86
N ALA A 272 3.48 -34.73 14.05
CA ALA A 272 4.62 -35.19 13.27
C ALA A 272 5.10 -34.17 12.22
N ASP A 273 4.20 -33.36 11.66
CA ASP A 273 4.57 -32.27 10.71
C ASP A 273 5.45 -31.20 11.35
N TYR A 274 5.33 -30.98 12.67
CA TYR A 274 6.14 -29.99 13.40
C TYR A 274 7.31 -30.64 14.18
N ALA A 275 7.43 -31.96 14.17
CA ALA A 275 8.55 -32.66 14.80
C ALA A 275 9.87 -32.46 14.02
N PRO A 276 11.03 -32.77 14.63
CA PRO A 276 12.30 -32.82 13.92
C PRO A 276 12.23 -33.75 12.70
N GLY A 277 12.60 -33.29 11.52
CA GLY A 277 12.45 -34.01 10.24
C GLY A 277 11.04 -33.97 9.63
N GLY A 278 10.06 -33.41 10.33
CA GLY A 278 8.71 -33.19 9.82
C GLY A 278 8.63 -32.13 8.73
N LEU A 279 7.40 -31.86 8.26
CA LEU A 279 7.13 -30.95 7.13
C LEU A 279 7.71 -29.56 7.36
N VAL A 280 7.45 -28.95 8.52
CA VAL A 280 7.90 -27.58 8.83
C VAL A 280 9.42 -27.51 8.98
N ASN A 281 10.06 -28.54 9.54
CA ASN A 281 11.52 -28.60 9.64
C ASN A 281 12.20 -28.73 8.26
N ARG A 282 11.56 -29.43 7.30
CA ARG A 282 12.07 -29.48 5.93
C ARG A 282 11.97 -28.13 5.19
N MET A 283 10.92 -27.34 5.50
CA MET A 283 10.76 -25.97 4.94
C MET A 283 11.79 -25.00 5.50
N TYR A 284 12.16 -25.16 6.78
CA TYR A 284 13.06 -24.27 7.52
C TYR A 284 14.10 -25.08 8.28
N PRO A 285 15.31 -25.26 7.73
CA PRO A 285 16.36 -26.09 8.36
C PRO A 285 16.75 -25.68 9.80
N THR A 286 16.57 -24.40 10.13
CA THR A 286 16.84 -23.83 11.46
C THR A 286 15.61 -23.85 12.39
N TYR A 287 14.54 -24.53 11.99
CA TYR A 287 13.31 -24.59 12.76
C TYR A 287 13.50 -25.40 14.04
N GLU A 288 13.02 -24.85 15.13
CA GLU A 288 12.89 -25.50 16.42
C GLU A 288 11.41 -25.71 16.77
N PRO A 289 10.98 -26.92 17.10
CA PRO A 289 9.60 -27.19 17.52
C PRO A 289 9.20 -26.34 18.74
N ARG A 290 7.97 -25.87 18.73
CA ARG A 290 7.39 -25.05 19.80
C ARG A 290 6.03 -25.61 20.17
N ASP A 291 5.84 -25.89 21.43
CA ASP A 291 4.60 -26.50 21.95
C ASP A 291 3.36 -25.61 21.66
N GLU A 292 3.51 -24.28 21.71
CA GLU A 292 2.44 -23.36 21.42
C GLU A 292 2.03 -23.39 19.93
N GLN A 293 3.01 -23.59 19.04
CA GLN A 293 2.73 -23.72 17.59
C GLN A 293 1.96 -25.00 17.30
N ILE A 294 2.36 -26.11 17.90
CA ILE A 294 1.70 -27.41 17.77
C ILE A 294 0.29 -27.33 18.36
N ALA A 295 0.14 -26.75 19.54
CA ALA A 295 -1.17 -26.57 20.19
C ALA A 295 -2.12 -25.73 19.31
N MET A 296 -1.62 -24.66 18.68
CA MET A 296 -2.41 -23.85 17.73
C MET A 296 -2.82 -24.68 16.50
N ALA A 297 -1.90 -25.45 15.92
CA ALA A 297 -2.19 -26.26 14.74
C ALA A 297 -3.24 -27.34 15.01
N LEU A 298 -3.18 -27.99 16.17
CA LEU A 298 -4.15 -28.96 16.62
C LEU A 298 -5.53 -28.34 16.83
N GLU A 299 -5.60 -27.15 17.43
CA GLU A 299 -6.86 -26.44 17.65
C GLU A 299 -7.49 -26.00 16.32
N VAL A 300 -6.69 -25.54 15.35
CA VAL A 300 -7.14 -25.22 13.99
C VAL A 300 -7.67 -26.47 13.28
N ARG A 301 -6.96 -27.60 13.40
CA ARG A 301 -7.39 -28.90 12.86
C ARG A 301 -8.72 -29.34 13.46
N ASP A 302 -8.87 -29.23 14.77
CA ASP A 302 -10.09 -29.65 15.47
C ASP A 302 -11.30 -28.75 15.12
N ALA A 303 -11.06 -27.46 14.91
CA ALA A 303 -12.06 -26.53 14.42
C ALA A 303 -12.59 -26.91 13.01
N LEU A 304 -11.69 -27.30 12.11
CA LEU A 304 -12.06 -27.76 10.76
C LEU A 304 -12.88 -29.08 10.80
N VAL A 305 -12.53 -29.99 11.72
CA VAL A 305 -13.31 -31.25 11.90
C VAL A 305 -14.69 -30.98 12.45
N THR A 306 -14.82 -30.06 13.39
CA THR A 306 -16.08 -29.79 14.09
C THR A 306 -16.95 -28.75 13.42
N GLY A 307 -16.45 -28.04 12.39
CA GLY A 307 -17.16 -26.93 11.75
C GLY A 307 -17.47 -25.79 12.71
N THR A 308 -16.50 -25.39 13.52
CA THR A 308 -16.69 -24.36 14.56
C THR A 308 -15.65 -23.24 14.43
N HIS A 309 -15.93 -22.10 15.06
CA HIS A 309 -15.03 -20.95 15.02
C HIS A 309 -14.01 -20.99 16.17
N ARG A 310 -12.83 -20.39 15.96
CA ARG A 310 -11.79 -20.27 16.98
C ARG A 310 -11.25 -18.87 17.04
N VAL A 311 -11.07 -18.37 18.25
CA VAL A 311 -10.35 -17.13 18.53
C VAL A 311 -9.04 -17.50 19.22
N ILE A 312 -7.92 -17.28 18.54
CA ILE A 312 -6.61 -17.71 19.03
C ILE A 312 -5.69 -16.50 19.18
N GLU A 313 -5.44 -16.10 20.43
CA GLU A 313 -4.34 -15.19 20.73
C GLU A 313 -3.08 -16.02 20.89
N ALA A 314 -2.14 -15.85 19.96
CA ALA A 314 -0.83 -16.49 20.01
C ALA A 314 0.25 -15.42 19.98
N GLY A 315 1.07 -15.36 21.01
CA GLY A 315 2.12 -14.35 21.19
C GLY A 315 3.12 -14.29 20.05
N THR A 316 4.02 -13.32 20.10
CA THR A 316 5.11 -13.22 19.12
C THR A 316 6.01 -14.44 19.20
N GLY A 317 6.55 -14.87 18.07
CA GLY A 317 7.47 -16.01 18.00
C GLY A 317 6.83 -17.39 17.90
N VAL A 318 5.54 -17.55 18.15
CA VAL A 318 4.84 -18.85 18.05
C VAL A 318 4.89 -19.46 16.63
N GLY A 319 4.98 -18.64 15.60
CA GLY A 319 4.95 -19.12 14.20
C GLY A 319 3.52 -19.37 13.71
N LYS A 320 2.62 -18.43 14.00
CA LYS A 320 1.18 -18.48 13.66
C LYS A 320 0.89 -18.91 12.23
N SER A 321 1.64 -18.36 11.26
CA SER A 321 1.38 -18.62 9.84
C SER A 321 1.42 -20.11 9.52
N MET A 322 2.48 -20.81 9.92
CA MET A 322 2.58 -22.25 9.71
C MET A 322 1.53 -23.02 10.51
N ALA A 323 1.22 -22.59 11.73
CA ALA A 323 0.25 -23.28 12.59
C ALA A 323 -1.17 -23.33 11.99
N TYR A 324 -1.58 -22.34 11.17
CA TYR A 324 -2.86 -22.41 10.45
C TYR A 324 -2.71 -22.89 9.00
N LEU A 325 -1.58 -22.62 8.31
CA LEU A 325 -1.39 -22.99 6.90
C LEU A 325 -1.39 -24.52 6.72
N VAL A 326 -0.69 -25.26 7.56
CA VAL A 326 -0.58 -26.73 7.42
C VAL A 326 -1.95 -27.40 7.50
N PRO A 327 -2.77 -27.20 8.58
CA PRO A 327 -4.10 -27.81 8.64
C PRO A 327 -5.05 -27.34 7.51
N PHE A 328 -4.98 -26.07 7.10
CA PHE A 328 -5.83 -25.54 6.01
C PHE A 328 -5.44 -26.10 4.65
N ALA A 329 -4.15 -26.24 4.35
CA ALA A 329 -3.66 -26.86 3.14
C ALA A 329 -4.08 -28.34 3.05
N GLU A 330 -3.96 -29.08 4.15
CA GLU A 330 -4.41 -30.48 4.22
C GLU A 330 -5.95 -30.59 4.06
N ALA A 331 -6.72 -29.69 4.68
CA ALA A 331 -8.17 -29.63 4.47
C ALA A 331 -8.52 -29.42 2.99
N ALA A 332 -7.91 -28.45 2.34
CA ALA A 332 -8.17 -28.13 0.95
C ALA A 332 -7.86 -29.32 0.01
N ARG A 333 -6.66 -29.90 0.18
CA ARG A 333 -6.20 -31.02 -0.67
C ARG A 333 -7.01 -32.30 -0.48
N ARG A 334 -7.20 -32.72 0.78
CA ARG A 334 -7.89 -34.01 1.09
C ARG A 334 -9.36 -34.00 0.70
N ASN A 335 -9.97 -32.81 0.59
CA ASN A 335 -11.40 -32.66 0.30
C ASN A 335 -11.67 -31.99 -1.07
N ASN A 336 -10.65 -31.60 -1.81
CA ASN A 336 -10.76 -30.88 -3.07
C ASN A 336 -11.64 -29.63 -2.97
N ILE A 337 -11.48 -28.84 -1.86
CA ILE A 337 -12.20 -27.61 -1.60
C ILE A 337 -11.27 -26.40 -1.66
N THR A 338 -11.85 -25.20 -1.79
CA THR A 338 -11.12 -23.94 -1.66
C THR A 338 -11.21 -23.42 -0.23
N VAL A 339 -10.06 -23.06 0.37
CA VAL A 339 -9.99 -22.39 1.69
C VAL A 339 -9.46 -20.96 1.54
N GLY A 340 -9.83 -20.08 2.46
CA GLY A 340 -9.48 -18.67 2.41
C GLY A 340 -8.57 -18.22 3.55
N ILE A 341 -7.63 -17.34 3.24
CA ILE A 341 -6.79 -16.64 4.23
C ILE A 341 -6.91 -15.14 3.98
N ALA A 342 -7.44 -14.43 4.96
CA ALA A 342 -7.54 -12.98 4.92
C ALA A 342 -6.50 -12.35 5.87
N THR A 343 -5.63 -11.50 5.34
CA THR A 343 -4.61 -10.78 6.10
C THR A 343 -4.98 -9.32 6.25
N LYS A 344 -4.37 -8.64 7.22
CA LYS A 344 -4.58 -7.22 7.46
C LYS A 344 -4.14 -6.33 6.29
N SER A 345 -3.07 -6.69 5.59
CA SER A 345 -2.46 -5.88 4.54
C SER A 345 -1.99 -6.71 3.36
N ASN A 346 -1.85 -6.06 2.19
CA ASN A 346 -1.28 -6.72 1.02
C ASN A 346 0.15 -7.21 1.24
N ASN A 347 0.97 -6.51 2.05
CA ASN A 347 2.33 -6.95 2.35
C ASN A 347 2.36 -8.30 3.06
N LEU A 348 1.46 -8.54 4.01
CA LEU A 348 1.34 -9.85 4.68
C LEU A 348 0.79 -10.92 3.71
N ALA A 349 -0.15 -10.55 2.84
CA ALA A 349 -0.62 -11.44 1.79
C ALA A 349 0.51 -11.82 0.83
N ASP A 350 1.34 -10.87 0.43
CA ASP A 350 2.49 -11.07 -0.44
C ASP A 350 3.56 -11.96 0.24
N GLN A 351 3.78 -11.81 1.55
CA GLN A 351 4.65 -12.71 2.32
C GLN A 351 4.16 -14.16 2.25
N LEU A 352 2.87 -14.41 2.47
CA LEU A 352 2.29 -15.74 2.35
C LEU A 352 2.44 -16.29 0.92
N MET A 353 2.11 -15.47 -0.08
CA MET A 353 2.13 -15.86 -1.49
C MET A 353 3.52 -16.16 -2.04
N TYR A 354 4.53 -15.40 -1.61
CA TYR A 354 5.85 -15.45 -2.23
C TYR A 354 6.91 -16.17 -1.39
N HIS A 355 6.64 -16.41 -0.10
CA HIS A 355 7.61 -17.05 0.78
C HIS A 355 7.08 -18.32 1.45
N GLU A 356 5.86 -18.29 2.02
CA GLU A 356 5.37 -19.41 2.84
C GLU A 356 4.70 -20.51 2.01
N LEU A 357 3.71 -20.14 1.17
CA LEU A 357 2.96 -21.09 0.35
C LEU A 357 3.81 -21.82 -0.70
N PRO A 358 4.77 -21.18 -1.41
CA PRO A 358 5.66 -21.90 -2.32
C PRO A 358 6.48 -23.00 -1.62
N LYS A 359 7.06 -22.68 -0.45
CA LYS A 359 7.82 -23.66 0.34
C LYS A 359 6.95 -24.82 0.83
N LEU A 360 5.71 -24.50 1.26
CA LEU A 360 4.74 -25.52 1.66
C LEU A 360 4.37 -26.42 0.48
N ALA A 361 4.09 -25.83 -0.69
CA ALA A 361 3.74 -26.57 -1.90
C ALA A 361 4.86 -27.53 -2.36
N GLU A 362 6.14 -27.13 -2.22
CA GLU A 362 7.29 -27.99 -2.55
C GLU A 362 7.42 -29.21 -1.63
N GLN A 363 6.92 -29.14 -0.39
CA GLN A 363 7.04 -30.24 0.57
C GLN A 363 5.83 -31.17 0.59
N LEU A 364 4.71 -30.76 -0.02
CA LEU A 364 3.50 -31.60 -0.11
C LEU A 364 3.58 -32.54 -1.31
N PRO A 365 3.18 -33.83 -1.17
CA PRO A 365 3.39 -34.87 -2.20
C PRO A 365 2.80 -34.55 -3.58
N ASP A 366 1.62 -33.90 -3.61
CA ASP A 366 0.92 -33.54 -4.85
C ASP A 366 0.96 -32.01 -5.13
N GLY A 367 1.81 -31.30 -4.41
CA GLY A 367 1.86 -29.85 -4.46
C GLY A 367 0.65 -29.18 -3.77
N LEU A 368 0.54 -27.89 -3.97
CA LEU A 368 -0.55 -27.06 -3.47
C LEU A 368 -0.82 -25.93 -4.46
N SER A 369 -2.03 -25.79 -4.94
CA SER A 369 -2.41 -24.66 -5.78
C SER A 369 -2.88 -23.50 -4.91
N PHE A 370 -2.36 -22.29 -5.18
CA PHE A 370 -2.73 -21.10 -4.42
C PHE A 370 -2.73 -19.86 -5.30
N CYS A 371 -3.54 -18.88 -4.94
CA CYS A 371 -3.54 -17.59 -5.62
C CYS A 371 -3.90 -16.44 -4.66
N ALA A 372 -3.42 -15.24 -5.01
CA ALA A 372 -3.88 -14.01 -4.38
C ALA A 372 -5.07 -13.44 -5.16
N LEU A 373 -6.06 -12.92 -4.43
CA LEU A 373 -7.14 -12.13 -5.00
C LEU A 373 -7.18 -10.76 -4.33
N LYS A 374 -7.01 -9.71 -5.15
CA LYS A 374 -7.00 -8.31 -4.75
C LYS A 374 -8.24 -7.58 -5.31
N GLY A 375 -8.46 -6.34 -4.91
CA GLY A 375 -9.53 -5.50 -5.45
C GLY A 375 -9.35 -5.18 -6.94
N TYR A 376 -10.41 -4.72 -7.59
CA TYR A 376 -10.40 -4.36 -9.02
C TYR A 376 -9.36 -3.28 -9.36
N ASP A 377 -9.09 -2.38 -8.44
CA ASP A 377 -8.13 -1.28 -8.55
C ASP A 377 -6.66 -1.73 -8.51
N HIS A 378 -6.41 -3.02 -8.24
CA HIS A 378 -5.08 -3.63 -8.31
C HIS A 378 -4.77 -4.29 -9.67
N TYR A 379 -5.76 -4.36 -10.57
CA TYR A 379 -5.59 -4.99 -11.88
C TYR A 379 -5.80 -3.98 -13.02
N PRO A 380 -5.01 -4.01 -14.09
CA PRO A 380 -5.26 -3.19 -15.26
C PRO A 380 -6.53 -3.60 -15.99
N CYS A 381 -7.35 -2.63 -16.36
CA CYS A 381 -8.47 -2.83 -17.24
C CYS A 381 -7.99 -2.83 -18.70
N LEU A 382 -7.95 -3.98 -19.33
CA LEU A 382 -7.44 -4.13 -20.69
C LEU A 382 -8.22 -3.30 -21.72
N ARG A 383 -9.53 -3.09 -21.52
CA ARG A 383 -10.35 -2.22 -22.37
C ARG A 383 -9.88 -0.77 -22.30
N LYS A 384 -9.66 -0.24 -21.07
CA LYS A 384 -9.14 1.12 -20.90
C LYS A 384 -7.71 1.24 -21.46
N LEU A 385 -6.87 0.26 -21.19
CA LEU A 385 -5.49 0.22 -21.66
C LEU A 385 -5.40 0.21 -23.20
N GLU A 386 -6.24 -0.58 -23.85
CA GLU A 386 -6.31 -0.62 -25.32
C GLU A 386 -6.75 0.71 -25.91
N ARG A 387 -7.78 1.36 -25.35
CA ARG A 387 -8.26 2.66 -25.81
C ARG A 387 -7.20 3.76 -25.63
N MET A 388 -6.48 3.77 -24.49
CA MET A 388 -5.39 4.71 -24.27
C MET A 388 -4.25 4.49 -25.25
N SER A 389 -3.84 3.22 -25.47
CA SER A 389 -2.76 2.89 -26.42
C SER A 389 -3.11 3.22 -27.87
N ARG A 390 -4.39 3.38 -28.21
CA ARG A 390 -4.88 3.81 -29.54
C ARG A 390 -5.06 5.31 -29.66
N GLY A 391 -4.77 6.10 -28.63
CA GLY A 391 -5.01 7.53 -28.61
C GLY A 391 -6.50 7.91 -28.62
N GLN A 392 -7.40 7.01 -28.21
CA GLN A 392 -8.85 7.22 -28.22
C GLN A 392 -9.37 7.91 -26.96
N VAL A 393 -8.49 8.21 -26.01
CA VAL A 393 -8.81 8.89 -24.75
C VAL A 393 -7.85 10.05 -24.58
N GLU A 394 -8.38 11.24 -24.32
CA GLU A 394 -7.55 12.39 -23.99
C GLU A 394 -6.83 12.16 -22.65
N ILE A 395 -5.54 12.49 -22.60
CA ILE A 395 -4.75 12.40 -21.37
C ILE A 395 -5.04 13.67 -20.55
N THR A 396 -5.97 13.56 -19.60
CA THR A 396 -6.37 14.63 -18.70
C THR A 396 -5.53 14.61 -17.43
N THR A 397 -4.26 14.95 -17.50
CA THR A 397 -3.40 15.04 -16.31
C THR A 397 -3.01 16.48 -16.05
N LYS A 398 -2.99 16.89 -14.77
CA LYS A 398 -2.41 18.16 -14.32
C LYS A 398 -0.88 18.12 -14.28
N ARG A 399 -0.27 17.00 -14.66
CA ARG A 399 1.17 16.70 -14.63
C ARG A 399 1.63 16.37 -16.05
N ASP A 400 2.89 15.96 -16.20
CA ASP A 400 3.47 15.63 -17.49
C ASP A 400 2.72 14.45 -18.17
N PRO A 401 2.11 14.65 -19.35
CA PRO A 401 1.48 13.60 -20.12
C PRO A 401 2.42 12.44 -20.46
N ALA A 402 3.72 12.69 -20.60
CA ALA A 402 4.74 11.68 -20.91
C ALA A 402 4.83 10.59 -19.83
N ASP A 403 4.60 10.93 -18.54
CA ASP A 403 4.54 9.94 -17.46
C ASP A 403 3.40 8.94 -17.66
N THR A 404 2.25 9.41 -18.17
CA THR A 404 1.11 8.54 -18.50
C THR A 404 1.44 7.62 -19.66
N LEU A 405 2.08 8.10 -20.73
CA LEU A 405 2.53 7.27 -21.84
C LEU A 405 3.51 6.20 -21.39
N THR A 406 4.46 6.56 -20.52
CA THR A 406 5.42 5.63 -19.93
C THR A 406 4.71 4.54 -19.10
N ALA A 407 3.71 4.90 -18.30
CA ALA A 407 2.90 3.94 -17.55
C ALA A 407 2.10 3.01 -18.48
N VAL A 408 1.50 3.53 -19.57
CA VAL A 408 0.85 2.70 -20.60
C VAL A 408 1.84 1.69 -21.16
N ALA A 409 3.05 2.11 -21.54
CA ALA A 409 4.06 1.21 -22.12
C ALA A 409 4.46 0.10 -21.13
N VAL A 410 4.72 0.45 -19.87
CA VAL A 410 5.04 -0.54 -18.81
C VAL A 410 3.90 -1.52 -18.62
N ILE A 411 2.65 -1.06 -18.50
CA ILE A 411 1.50 -1.93 -18.28
C ILE A 411 1.24 -2.81 -19.52
N MET A 412 1.36 -2.27 -20.74
CA MET A 412 1.19 -3.02 -21.98
C MET A 412 2.20 -4.18 -22.07
N ALA A 413 3.47 -3.91 -21.82
CA ALA A 413 4.50 -4.94 -21.80
C ALA A 413 4.25 -5.98 -20.68
N TYR A 414 3.89 -5.52 -19.50
CA TYR A 414 3.60 -6.39 -18.36
C TYR A 414 2.45 -7.35 -18.60
N VAL A 415 1.32 -6.89 -19.11
CA VAL A 415 0.15 -7.77 -19.35
C VAL A 415 0.40 -8.79 -20.45
N CYS A 416 1.41 -8.58 -21.29
CA CYS A 416 1.87 -9.56 -22.27
C CYS A 416 2.79 -10.62 -21.68
N GLN A 417 3.29 -10.44 -20.46
CA GLN A 417 4.22 -11.33 -19.77
C GLN A 417 3.73 -11.84 -18.41
N SER A 418 2.55 -11.45 -17.98
CA SER A 418 2.01 -11.80 -16.66
C SER A 418 0.63 -12.44 -16.77
N ALA A 419 0.44 -13.59 -16.14
CA ALA A 419 -0.88 -14.18 -15.94
C ALA A 419 -1.66 -13.45 -14.85
N ASP A 420 -0.98 -12.98 -13.79
CA ASP A 420 -1.59 -12.43 -12.57
C ASP A 420 -2.08 -11.00 -12.75
N GLY A 421 -1.30 -10.14 -13.38
CA GLY A 421 -1.67 -8.77 -13.71
C GLY A 421 -1.72 -7.82 -12.51
N ASP A 422 -0.97 -8.07 -11.43
CA ASP A 422 -0.92 -7.22 -10.24
C ASP A 422 -0.13 -5.93 -10.50
N LEU A 423 -0.82 -4.78 -10.49
CA LEU A 423 -0.22 -3.46 -10.69
C LEU A 423 0.70 -3.03 -9.54
N ASP A 424 0.55 -3.58 -8.35
CA ASP A 424 1.39 -3.22 -7.20
C ASP A 424 2.81 -3.77 -7.34
N SER A 425 2.99 -4.81 -8.16
CA SER A 425 4.30 -5.35 -8.51
C SER A 425 5.11 -4.44 -9.44
N LEU A 426 4.46 -3.44 -10.07
CA LEU A 426 5.09 -2.53 -11.01
C LEU A 426 5.61 -1.28 -10.31
N GLY A 427 6.83 -0.87 -10.60
CA GLY A 427 7.44 0.33 -10.05
C GLY A 427 6.89 1.66 -10.62
N ILE A 428 5.60 1.73 -10.95
CA ILE A 428 4.95 2.94 -11.49
C ILE A 428 4.82 4.00 -10.40
N ARG A 429 5.20 5.24 -10.73
CA ARG A 429 5.05 6.40 -9.84
C ARG A 429 3.60 6.90 -9.86
N TRP A 430 2.70 6.26 -9.11
CA TRP A 430 1.27 6.63 -9.04
C TRP A 430 0.98 8.06 -8.55
N ARG A 431 2.00 8.80 -8.10
CA ARG A 431 1.86 10.23 -7.77
C ARG A 431 1.83 11.12 -9.00
N SER A 432 2.41 10.68 -10.11
CA SER A 432 2.43 11.41 -11.39
C SER A 432 1.41 10.88 -12.40
N VAL A 433 0.80 9.73 -12.13
CA VAL A 433 -0.13 9.05 -13.04
C VAL A 433 -1.42 8.74 -12.29
N ASN A 434 -2.57 8.97 -12.94
CA ASN A 434 -3.87 8.72 -12.35
C ASN A 434 -4.24 7.23 -12.48
N ARG A 435 -4.15 6.47 -11.38
CA ARG A 435 -4.43 5.02 -11.36
C ARG A 435 -5.82 4.62 -11.88
N PRO A 436 -6.93 5.33 -11.60
CA PRO A 436 -8.25 5.06 -12.16
C PRO A 436 -8.33 5.04 -13.68
N ASP A 437 -7.42 5.70 -14.39
CA ASP A 437 -7.39 5.68 -15.87
C ASP A 437 -7.03 4.29 -16.41
N PHE A 438 -6.31 3.50 -15.63
CA PHE A 438 -5.86 2.15 -15.97
C PHE A 438 -6.68 1.04 -15.34
N THR A 439 -7.42 1.32 -14.26
CA THR A 439 -8.17 0.34 -13.49
C THR A 439 -9.67 0.53 -13.64
N THR A 440 -10.45 -0.38 -13.09
CA THR A 440 -11.90 -0.26 -13.05
C THR A 440 -12.41 -0.65 -11.66
N ALA A 441 -13.63 -0.27 -11.33
CA ALA A 441 -14.33 -0.77 -10.15
C ALA A 441 -15.24 -1.93 -10.52
N SER A 442 -15.68 -2.72 -9.53
CA SER A 442 -16.58 -3.86 -9.76
C SER A 442 -17.86 -3.46 -10.49
N ARG A 443 -18.38 -2.28 -10.17
CA ARG A 443 -19.62 -1.73 -10.77
C ARG A 443 -19.38 -1.09 -12.13
N GLU A 444 -18.14 -0.66 -12.42
CA GLU A 444 -17.73 -0.06 -13.70
C GLU A 444 -17.34 -1.11 -14.75
N CYS A 445 -17.31 -2.38 -14.39
CA CYS A 445 -16.87 -3.44 -15.30
C CYS A 445 -17.94 -3.81 -16.31
N ALA A 446 -17.67 -3.59 -17.59
CA ALA A 446 -18.57 -3.89 -18.70
C ALA A 446 -18.92 -5.39 -18.85
N ARG A 447 -18.27 -6.28 -18.10
CA ARG A 447 -18.50 -7.73 -18.06
C ARG A 447 -18.70 -8.32 -19.46
N ARG A 448 -19.90 -8.87 -19.78
CA ARG A 448 -20.21 -9.54 -21.06
C ARG A 448 -20.07 -8.63 -22.29
N LEU A 449 -20.11 -7.32 -22.12
CA LEU A 449 -19.90 -6.36 -23.22
C LEU A 449 -18.42 -6.05 -23.46
N CYS A 450 -17.50 -6.55 -22.63
CA CYS A 450 -16.09 -6.33 -22.76
C CYS A 450 -15.44 -7.41 -23.65
N PRO A 451 -14.65 -7.05 -24.69
CA PRO A 451 -14.02 -8.02 -25.59
C PRO A 451 -12.96 -8.90 -24.91
N PHE A 452 -12.55 -8.55 -23.70
CA PHE A 452 -11.61 -9.32 -22.90
C PHE A 452 -12.27 -10.25 -21.88
N PHE A 453 -13.58 -10.13 -21.68
CA PHE A 453 -14.34 -10.93 -20.71
C PHE A 453 -14.72 -12.30 -21.32
N PRO A 454 -14.73 -13.37 -20.50
CA PRO A 454 -14.14 -13.45 -19.16
C PRO A 454 -12.67 -13.86 -19.19
N ASP A 455 -12.21 -14.51 -20.28
CA ASP A 455 -11.02 -15.36 -20.30
C ASP A 455 -9.71 -14.58 -20.31
N LYS A 456 -9.67 -13.45 -21.00
CA LYS A 456 -8.46 -12.63 -21.15
C LYS A 456 -8.35 -11.55 -20.09
N CYS A 457 -9.47 -11.26 -19.40
CA CYS A 457 -9.54 -10.25 -18.37
C CYS A 457 -8.74 -10.65 -17.13
N LEU A 458 -7.88 -9.76 -16.62
CA LEU A 458 -7.02 -10.05 -15.47
C LEU A 458 -7.82 -10.24 -14.18
N VAL A 459 -8.80 -9.38 -13.90
CA VAL A 459 -9.66 -9.50 -12.71
C VAL A 459 -10.49 -10.78 -12.74
N HIS A 460 -11.18 -11.04 -13.87
CA HIS A 460 -12.03 -12.23 -13.98
C HIS A 460 -11.19 -13.51 -14.11
N GLY A 461 -10.00 -13.43 -14.71
CA GLY A 461 -9.03 -14.53 -14.69
C GLY A 461 -8.54 -14.84 -13.28
N ALA A 462 -8.19 -13.82 -12.48
CA ALA A 462 -7.81 -14.01 -11.07
C ALA A 462 -8.94 -14.65 -10.26
N ARG A 463 -10.19 -14.23 -10.47
CA ARG A 463 -11.36 -14.84 -9.81
C ARG A 463 -11.58 -16.31 -10.19
N ARG A 464 -11.38 -16.65 -11.45
CA ARG A 464 -11.45 -18.06 -11.89
C ARG A 464 -10.35 -18.89 -11.27
N ARG A 465 -9.10 -18.41 -11.28
CA ARG A 465 -8.01 -19.10 -10.58
C ARG A 465 -8.33 -19.29 -9.10
N ALA A 466 -8.89 -18.26 -8.44
CA ALA A 466 -9.33 -18.34 -7.05
C ALA A 466 -10.40 -19.43 -6.83
N ALA A 467 -11.34 -19.57 -7.76
CA ALA A 467 -12.38 -20.60 -7.66
C ALA A 467 -11.84 -22.04 -7.82
N HIS A 468 -10.64 -22.20 -8.37
CA HIS A 468 -10.02 -23.49 -8.61
C HIS A 468 -8.75 -23.74 -7.77
N ALA A 469 -8.34 -22.79 -6.93
CA ALA A 469 -7.18 -22.91 -6.05
C ALA A 469 -7.52 -23.65 -4.75
N ASP A 470 -6.54 -24.38 -4.18
CA ASP A 470 -6.65 -24.94 -2.83
C ASP A 470 -6.71 -23.82 -1.80
N VAL A 471 -5.83 -22.81 -1.94
CA VAL A 471 -5.73 -21.70 -1.00
C VAL A 471 -5.89 -20.36 -1.72
N VAL A 472 -6.85 -19.55 -1.26
CA VAL A 472 -7.04 -18.16 -1.71
C VAL A 472 -6.57 -17.21 -0.62
N VAL A 473 -5.59 -16.37 -0.96
CA VAL A 473 -5.10 -15.32 -0.07
C VAL A 473 -5.68 -13.98 -0.48
N THR A 474 -6.21 -13.24 0.49
CA THR A 474 -6.77 -11.89 0.29
C THR A 474 -6.47 -10.99 1.48
N ASN A 475 -6.98 -9.77 1.46
CA ASN A 475 -6.92 -8.87 2.62
C ASN A 475 -8.31 -8.70 3.28
N HIS A 476 -8.32 -8.19 4.51
CA HIS A 476 -9.55 -7.91 5.25
C HIS A 476 -10.50 -7.00 4.47
N SER A 477 -9.97 -5.98 3.79
CA SER A 477 -10.78 -5.05 2.99
C SER A 477 -11.58 -5.77 1.92
N LEU A 478 -10.98 -6.71 1.17
CA LEU A 478 -11.69 -7.43 0.11
C LEU A 478 -12.65 -8.47 0.68
N LEU A 479 -12.28 -9.16 1.78
CA LEU A 479 -13.18 -10.07 2.49
C LEU A 479 -14.45 -9.33 2.92
N PHE A 480 -14.33 -8.21 3.65
CA PHE A 480 -15.51 -7.50 4.15
C PHE A 480 -16.28 -6.74 3.06
N ARG A 481 -15.59 -6.30 2.00
CA ARG A 481 -16.28 -5.81 0.80
C ARG A 481 -17.09 -6.91 0.11
N ASN A 482 -16.60 -8.15 0.12
CA ASN A 482 -17.36 -9.29 -0.39
C ASN A 482 -18.62 -9.56 0.45
N VAL A 483 -18.50 -9.50 1.78
CA VAL A 483 -19.65 -9.64 2.68
C VAL A 483 -20.67 -8.52 2.40
N ALA A 484 -20.24 -7.26 2.37
CA ALA A 484 -21.11 -6.12 2.03
C ALA A 484 -21.73 -6.20 0.62
N ALA A 485 -21.14 -6.98 -0.29
CA ALA A 485 -21.65 -7.26 -1.62
C ALA A 485 -22.38 -8.61 -1.73
N GLU A 486 -22.83 -9.17 -0.61
CA GLU A 486 -23.61 -10.42 -0.55
C GLU A 486 -22.87 -11.60 -1.25
N GLY A 487 -21.57 -11.74 -1.03
CA GLY A 487 -20.75 -12.84 -1.56
C GLY A 487 -20.43 -12.79 -3.07
N ARG A 488 -20.68 -11.67 -3.76
CA ARG A 488 -20.53 -11.60 -5.24
C ARG A 488 -19.11 -11.32 -5.73
N ILE A 489 -18.13 -11.17 -4.84
CA ILE A 489 -16.77 -10.78 -5.20
C ILE A 489 -15.80 -11.96 -5.16
N LEU A 490 -15.79 -12.72 -4.07
CA LEU A 490 -14.97 -13.91 -3.88
C LEU A 490 -15.70 -15.18 -4.34
N PRO A 491 -14.97 -16.27 -4.63
CA PRO A 491 -15.63 -17.57 -4.76
C PRO A 491 -16.29 -17.99 -3.43
N PRO A 492 -17.23 -18.94 -3.42
CA PRO A 492 -17.85 -19.42 -2.18
C PRO A 492 -16.82 -20.19 -1.34
N ILE A 493 -16.29 -19.54 -0.34
CA ILE A 493 -15.31 -20.13 0.61
C ILE A 493 -15.97 -20.23 1.98
N ARG A 494 -16.03 -21.44 2.54
CA ARG A 494 -16.69 -21.75 3.83
C ARG A 494 -15.71 -21.85 5.01
N HIS A 495 -14.41 -21.96 4.74
CA HIS A 495 -13.38 -22.10 5.76
C HIS A 495 -12.37 -20.95 5.63
N TRP A 496 -12.26 -20.12 6.65
CA TRP A 496 -11.44 -18.93 6.64
C TRP A 496 -10.44 -18.88 7.80
N VAL A 497 -9.23 -18.42 7.52
CA VAL A 497 -8.33 -17.82 8.50
C VAL A 497 -8.39 -16.30 8.33
N VAL A 498 -8.57 -15.59 9.45
CA VAL A 498 -8.43 -14.13 9.51
C VAL A 498 -7.22 -13.82 10.37
N ASP A 499 -6.10 -13.56 9.72
CA ASP A 499 -4.83 -13.26 10.40
C ASP A 499 -4.76 -11.79 10.76
N GLU A 500 -4.08 -11.45 11.85
CA GLU A 500 -4.09 -10.13 12.49
C GLU A 500 -5.53 -9.62 12.76
N ALA A 501 -6.32 -10.53 13.31
CA ALA A 501 -7.77 -10.38 13.51
C ALA A 501 -8.15 -9.20 14.42
N HIS A 502 -7.24 -8.68 15.24
CA HIS A 502 -7.44 -7.48 16.06
C HIS A 502 -7.91 -6.25 15.26
N SER A 503 -7.71 -6.24 13.94
CA SER A 503 -8.08 -5.11 13.08
C SER A 503 -9.44 -5.25 12.38
N ILE A 504 -10.14 -6.36 12.59
CA ILE A 504 -11.39 -6.70 11.87
C ILE A 504 -12.46 -5.61 12.03
N GLU A 505 -12.77 -5.21 13.25
CA GLU A 505 -13.83 -4.22 13.51
C GLU A 505 -13.60 -2.93 12.72
N ARG A 506 -12.37 -2.42 12.76
CA ARG A 506 -12.01 -1.18 12.06
C ARG A 506 -12.09 -1.33 10.54
N GLU A 507 -11.55 -2.43 9.98
CA GLU A 507 -11.59 -2.66 8.53
C GLU A 507 -12.99 -2.94 8.03
N ALA A 508 -13.77 -3.75 8.73
CA ALA A 508 -15.17 -4.00 8.40
C ALA A 508 -16.00 -2.71 8.41
N ARG A 509 -15.88 -1.90 9.47
CA ARG A 509 -16.55 -0.59 9.58
C ARG A 509 -16.26 0.29 8.36
N ARG A 510 -15.00 0.35 7.93
CA ARG A 510 -14.58 1.11 6.75
C ARG A 510 -15.25 0.60 5.45
N GLN A 511 -15.41 -0.71 5.29
CA GLN A 511 -16.03 -1.27 4.08
C GLN A 511 -17.55 -1.10 4.01
N TRP A 512 -18.24 -1.00 5.16
CA TRP A 512 -19.67 -0.69 5.24
C TRP A 512 -19.97 0.81 5.34
N ALA A 513 -18.93 1.66 5.49
CA ALA A 513 -19.12 3.11 5.55
C ALA A 513 -19.74 3.64 4.25
N ARG A 514 -20.69 4.56 4.38
CA ARG A 514 -21.27 5.34 3.30
C ARG A 514 -20.61 6.73 3.32
N VAL A 515 -19.96 7.09 2.24
CA VAL A 515 -19.17 8.33 2.17
C VAL A 515 -19.62 9.18 1.00
N VAL A 516 -19.75 10.48 1.25
CA VAL A 516 -19.95 11.52 0.25
C VAL A 516 -18.76 12.50 0.39
N SER A 517 -17.89 12.54 -0.60
CA SER A 517 -16.63 13.29 -0.58
C SER A 517 -16.63 14.37 -1.66
N ALA A 518 -16.13 15.56 -1.33
CA ALA A 518 -16.01 16.69 -2.26
C ALA A 518 -15.14 16.34 -3.48
N ASP A 519 -14.00 15.69 -3.23
CA ASP A 519 -13.06 15.33 -4.30
C ASP A 519 -13.62 14.24 -5.22
N GLU A 520 -14.26 13.20 -4.66
CA GLU A 520 -14.87 12.14 -5.48
C GLU A 520 -16.07 12.66 -6.27
N SER A 521 -16.90 13.50 -5.66
CA SER A 521 -18.02 14.15 -6.35
C SER A 521 -17.55 15.00 -7.51
N ARG A 522 -16.52 15.83 -7.31
CA ARG A 522 -15.92 16.65 -8.38
C ARG A 522 -15.41 15.76 -9.53
N VAL A 523 -14.66 14.71 -9.23
CA VAL A 523 -14.17 13.76 -10.26
C VAL A 523 -15.33 13.06 -10.98
N LEU A 524 -16.41 12.70 -10.28
CA LEU A 524 -17.61 12.13 -10.89
C LEU A 524 -18.24 13.08 -11.92
N PHE A 525 -18.43 14.34 -11.54
CA PHE A 525 -19.03 15.34 -12.44
C PHE A 525 -18.10 15.74 -13.58
N GLU A 526 -16.77 15.79 -13.37
CA GLU A 526 -15.80 15.98 -14.45
C GLU A 526 -15.86 14.83 -15.47
N ARG A 527 -16.03 13.58 -15.02
CA ARG A 527 -16.18 12.40 -15.90
C ARG A 527 -17.53 12.35 -16.61
N LEU A 528 -18.63 12.71 -15.96
CA LEU A 528 -19.90 12.91 -16.63
C LEU A 528 -19.79 13.97 -17.71
N GLY A 529 -19.13 15.09 -17.37
CA GLY A 529 -18.85 16.16 -18.27
C GLY A 529 -20.10 16.94 -18.71
N GLY A 530 -19.95 17.66 -19.83
CA GLY A 530 -21.00 18.52 -20.37
C GLY A 530 -21.03 18.51 -21.89
N SER A 531 -21.27 19.67 -22.48
CA SER A 531 -21.37 19.83 -23.94
C SER A 531 -20.04 19.67 -24.70
N SER A 532 -18.90 19.89 -24.06
CA SER A 532 -17.58 19.92 -24.70
C SER A 532 -16.68 18.75 -24.35
N ALA A 533 -16.84 18.15 -23.17
CA ALA A 533 -15.98 17.08 -22.66
C ALA A 533 -16.76 16.09 -21.80
N GLY A 534 -16.18 14.92 -21.52
CA GLY A 534 -16.75 13.87 -20.68
C GLY A 534 -17.66 12.88 -21.41
N ALA A 535 -18.26 11.95 -20.64
CA ALA A 535 -19.06 10.86 -21.17
C ALA A 535 -20.30 11.33 -21.95
N LEU A 536 -20.99 12.38 -21.47
CA LEU A 536 -22.16 12.93 -22.14
C LEU A 536 -21.81 13.53 -23.50
N SER A 537 -20.69 14.25 -23.58
CA SER A 537 -20.20 14.80 -24.86
C SER A 537 -19.82 13.69 -25.84
N GLN A 538 -19.18 12.62 -25.36
CA GLN A 538 -18.83 11.48 -26.20
C GLN A 538 -20.08 10.79 -26.75
N VAL A 539 -21.07 10.48 -25.90
CA VAL A 539 -22.36 9.92 -26.33
C VAL A 539 -23.05 10.80 -27.36
N SER A 540 -23.02 12.13 -27.16
CA SER A 540 -23.58 13.07 -28.13
C SER A 540 -22.90 12.99 -29.50
N ARG A 541 -21.58 12.90 -29.55
CA ARG A 541 -20.80 12.75 -30.79
C ARG A 541 -21.08 11.42 -31.49
N ASP A 542 -21.09 10.33 -30.76
CA ASP A 542 -21.25 8.97 -31.28
C ASP A 542 -22.65 8.75 -31.86
N LEU A 543 -23.65 9.46 -31.35
CA LEU A 543 -25.04 9.33 -31.76
C LEU A 543 -25.52 10.42 -32.75
N ALA A 544 -24.69 11.40 -33.05
CA ALA A 544 -25.05 12.53 -33.93
C ALA A 544 -25.52 12.10 -35.34
N THR A 545 -25.00 10.97 -35.83
CA THR A 545 -25.31 10.42 -37.17
C THR A 545 -26.22 9.19 -37.15
N SER A 546 -26.73 8.84 -35.95
CA SER A 546 -27.56 7.61 -35.79
C SER A 546 -29.01 7.84 -36.18
N GLU A 547 -29.69 6.78 -36.57
CA GLU A 547 -31.15 6.75 -36.68
C GLU A 547 -31.73 7.06 -35.29
N GLY A 548 -32.66 7.99 -35.16
CA GLY A 548 -33.14 8.48 -33.87
C GLY A 548 -32.30 9.59 -33.21
N SER A 549 -31.31 10.16 -33.91
CA SER A 549 -30.40 11.21 -33.39
C SER A 549 -31.08 12.37 -32.67
N THR A 550 -32.26 12.82 -33.15
CA THR A 550 -33.01 13.91 -32.55
C THR A 550 -33.46 13.57 -31.12
N LEU A 551 -33.94 12.34 -30.88
CA LEU A 551 -34.34 11.87 -29.55
C LEU A 551 -33.10 11.81 -28.61
N TYR A 552 -32.01 11.20 -29.10
CA TYR A 552 -30.80 11.05 -28.30
C TYR A 552 -30.15 12.39 -27.95
N LEU A 553 -30.10 13.33 -28.88
CA LEU A 553 -29.61 14.68 -28.63
C LEU A 553 -30.49 15.44 -27.62
N GLY A 554 -31.82 15.25 -27.64
CA GLY A 554 -32.73 15.79 -26.67
C GLY A 554 -32.50 15.24 -25.25
N LEU A 555 -32.34 13.92 -25.13
CA LEU A 555 -32.03 13.27 -23.86
C LEU A 555 -30.65 13.68 -23.33
N THR A 556 -29.66 13.75 -24.19
CA THR A 556 -28.30 14.18 -23.80
C THR A 556 -28.28 15.63 -23.35
N ALA A 557 -29.00 16.55 -24.03
CA ALA A 557 -29.10 17.95 -23.62
C ALA A 557 -29.78 18.09 -22.25
N LYS A 558 -30.82 17.29 -22.00
CA LYS A 558 -31.51 17.26 -20.71
C LYS A 558 -30.59 16.75 -19.62
N ALA A 559 -29.88 15.62 -19.85
CA ALA A 559 -28.92 15.06 -18.92
C ALA A 559 -27.79 16.07 -18.62
N THR A 560 -27.22 16.71 -19.62
CA THR A 560 -26.18 17.73 -19.46
C THR A 560 -26.65 18.89 -18.57
N SER A 561 -27.88 19.39 -18.77
CA SER A 561 -28.43 20.48 -17.97
C SER A 561 -28.67 20.09 -16.52
N THR A 562 -29.22 18.89 -16.26
CA THR A 562 -29.49 18.42 -14.90
C THR A 562 -28.19 18.08 -14.16
N VAL A 563 -27.22 17.49 -14.82
CA VAL A 563 -25.88 17.19 -14.27
C VAL A 563 -25.14 18.47 -13.90
N ALA A 564 -25.17 19.51 -14.74
CA ALA A 564 -24.55 20.80 -14.42
C ALA A 564 -25.18 21.42 -13.15
N ARG A 565 -26.51 21.36 -13.01
CA ARG A 565 -27.21 21.86 -11.82
C ARG A 565 -26.87 21.03 -10.59
N ALA A 566 -26.83 19.71 -10.67
CA ALA A 566 -26.45 18.84 -9.57
C ALA A 566 -25.00 19.06 -9.12
N SER A 567 -24.08 19.28 -10.07
CA SER A 567 -22.69 19.63 -9.78
C SER A 567 -22.54 20.92 -8.98
N MET A 568 -23.33 21.94 -9.29
CA MET A 568 -23.34 23.19 -8.52
C MET A 568 -23.95 22.98 -7.14
N ALA A 569 -25.08 22.29 -7.05
CA ALA A 569 -25.78 22.07 -5.79
C ALA A 569 -24.93 21.25 -4.80
N ILE A 570 -24.23 20.22 -5.25
CA ILE A 570 -23.34 19.44 -4.37
C ILE A 570 -22.10 20.24 -3.92
N ALA A 571 -21.62 21.17 -4.73
CA ALA A 571 -20.55 22.07 -4.34
C ALA A 571 -21.02 23.02 -3.22
N ASP A 572 -22.24 23.55 -3.28
CA ASP A 572 -22.85 24.36 -2.23
C ASP A 572 -23.00 23.59 -0.90
N VAL A 573 -23.32 22.28 -0.97
CA VAL A 573 -23.34 21.41 0.23
C VAL A 573 -21.94 21.36 0.88
N PHE A 574 -20.88 21.16 0.11
CA PHE A 574 -19.52 21.12 0.69
C PHE A 574 -19.05 22.49 1.19
N ASP A 575 -19.52 23.59 0.62
CA ASP A 575 -19.30 24.91 1.18
C ASP A 575 -19.97 25.07 2.55
N GLY A 576 -21.20 24.55 2.69
CA GLY A 576 -21.89 24.46 3.97
C GLY A 576 -21.17 23.57 4.98
N VAL A 577 -20.71 22.40 4.59
CA VAL A 577 -19.89 21.50 5.45
C VAL A 577 -18.64 22.22 5.94
N ARG A 578 -17.98 23.00 5.09
CA ARG A 578 -16.80 23.78 5.45
C ARG A 578 -17.12 24.88 6.47
N GLU A 579 -18.24 25.55 6.32
CA GLU A 579 -18.66 26.60 7.25
C GLU A 579 -19.00 26.01 8.62
N LEU A 580 -19.73 24.90 8.71
CA LEU A 580 -19.95 24.14 9.93
C LEU A 580 -18.64 23.75 10.59
N GLY A 581 -17.65 23.31 9.81
CA GLY A 581 -16.31 22.95 10.28
C GLY A 581 -15.51 24.12 10.85
N ARG A 582 -15.67 25.32 10.30
CA ARG A 582 -14.98 26.54 10.81
C ARG A 582 -15.50 26.98 12.16
N ARG A 583 -16.79 26.83 12.40
CA ARG A 583 -17.46 27.25 13.65
C ARG A 583 -17.23 26.25 14.78
N ALA A 584 -16.89 25.01 14.45
CA ALA A 584 -16.61 24.00 15.47
C ALA A 584 -15.42 24.36 16.34
N ARG A 585 -15.54 24.16 17.64
CA ARG A 585 -14.47 24.39 18.62
C ARG A 585 -13.36 23.35 18.45
N GLY A 586 -12.12 23.80 18.34
CA GLY A 586 -10.93 22.92 18.30
C GLY A 586 -9.80 23.49 17.45
N GLY A 587 -8.55 23.18 17.81
CA GLY A 587 -7.33 23.68 17.17
C GLY A 587 -6.67 22.72 16.19
N TYR A 588 -7.34 21.65 15.79
CA TYR A 588 -6.80 20.65 14.87
C TYR A 588 -7.08 21.04 13.42
N ASP A 589 -6.13 20.72 12.53
CA ASP A 589 -6.27 20.98 11.10
C ASP A 589 -7.41 20.18 10.45
N ASN A 590 -7.57 18.92 10.83
CA ASN A 590 -8.71 18.09 10.47
C ASN A 590 -9.70 18.11 11.62
N ALA A 591 -10.92 18.56 11.35
CA ALA A 591 -12.02 18.52 12.29
C ALA A 591 -12.99 17.41 11.86
N ASN A 592 -13.24 16.47 12.78
CA ASN A 592 -14.33 15.50 12.67
C ASN A 592 -15.46 16.00 13.55
N LEU A 593 -16.60 16.26 12.95
CA LEU A 593 -17.78 16.76 13.63
C LEU A 593 -18.82 15.64 13.68
N TRP A 594 -19.21 15.27 14.89
CA TRP A 594 -20.33 14.37 15.08
C TRP A 594 -21.66 15.09 14.78
N ILE A 595 -22.49 14.49 13.92
CA ILE A 595 -23.86 14.97 13.65
C ILE A 595 -24.79 14.44 14.75
N GLY A 596 -24.55 14.90 15.97
CA GLY A 596 -25.32 14.56 17.16
C GLY A 596 -26.50 15.54 17.42
N PRO A 597 -27.26 15.34 18.51
CA PRO A 597 -28.43 16.16 18.83
C PRO A 597 -28.13 17.66 18.88
N GLU A 598 -27.03 18.05 19.54
CA GLU A 598 -26.67 19.47 19.70
C GLU A 598 -26.42 20.16 18.33
N LEU A 599 -25.73 19.49 17.39
CA LEU A 599 -25.54 20.04 16.05
C LEU A 599 -26.85 20.10 15.26
N ARG A 600 -27.67 19.05 15.32
CA ARG A 600 -28.98 18.99 14.61
C ARG A 600 -29.98 20.05 15.06
N GLU A 601 -29.90 20.49 16.32
CA GLU A 601 -30.75 21.54 16.87
C GLU A 601 -30.22 22.96 16.60
N SER A 602 -29.02 23.11 16.02
CA SER A 602 -28.41 24.43 15.75
C SER A 602 -29.01 25.11 14.53
N ASP A 603 -29.06 26.45 14.55
CA ASP A 603 -29.49 27.26 13.40
C ASP A 603 -28.59 27.02 12.19
N ASP A 604 -27.27 26.83 12.40
CA ASP A 604 -26.32 26.57 11.33
C ASP A 604 -26.63 25.24 10.59
N TRP A 605 -27.10 24.23 11.30
CA TRP A 605 -27.53 22.97 10.71
C TRP A 605 -28.84 23.14 9.92
N HIS A 606 -29.78 23.92 10.42
CA HIS A 606 -31.03 24.18 9.72
C HIS A 606 -30.80 24.93 8.38
N ASP A 607 -29.88 25.91 8.37
CA ASP A 607 -29.50 26.60 7.15
C ASP A 607 -28.78 25.63 6.15
N PHE A 608 -27.91 24.79 6.66
CA PHE A 608 -27.23 23.76 5.86
C PHE A 608 -28.24 22.79 5.23
N MET A 609 -29.26 22.36 5.96
CA MET A 609 -30.29 21.42 5.49
C MET A 609 -31.04 21.91 4.25
N GLN A 610 -31.23 23.23 4.08
CA GLN A 610 -31.85 23.79 2.89
C GLN A 610 -31.02 23.51 1.63
N SER A 611 -29.71 23.76 1.72
CA SER A 611 -28.76 23.46 0.61
C SER A 611 -28.69 21.96 0.34
N ALA A 612 -28.70 21.15 1.40
CA ALA A 612 -28.61 19.69 1.29
C ALA A 612 -29.84 19.09 0.60
N HIS A 613 -31.05 19.51 0.96
CA HIS A 613 -32.28 19.07 0.27
C HIS A 613 -32.33 19.52 -1.19
N ALA A 614 -31.93 20.77 -1.47
CA ALA A 614 -31.85 21.26 -2.86
C ALA A 614 -30.85 20.44 -3.70
N ALA A 615 -29.74 20.00 -3.10
CA ALA A 615 -28.78 19.13 -3.76
C ALA A 615 -29.34 17.73 -3.99
N ILE A 616 -30.04 17.14 -3.04
CA ILE A 616 -30.70 15.84 -3.21
C ILE A 616 -31.70 15.90 -4.38
N ASP A 617 -32.55 16.92 -4.44
CA ASP A 617 -33.51 17.10 -5.54
C ASP A 617 -32.81 17.24 -6.90
N ALA A 618 -31.69 17.99 -6.95
CA ALA A 618 -30.92 18.18 -8.18
C ALA A 618 -30.22 16.89 -8.61
N LEU A 619 -29.67 16.12 -7.67
CA LEU A 619 -29.03 14.83 -7.91
C LEU A 619 -30.04 13.80 -8.41
N GLU A 620 -31.24 13.71 -7.83
CA GLU A 620 -32.28 12.81 -8.30
C GLU A 620 -32.74 13.12 -9.73
N GLN A 621 -32.83 14.41 -10.07
CA GLN A 621 -33.17 14.82 -11.44
C GLN A 621 -32.04 14.48 -12.42
N ALA A 622 -30.79 14.63 -12.01
CA ALA A 622 -29.64 14.24 -12.82
C ALA A 622 -29.60 12.72 -13.01
N ASP A 623 -29.78 11.93 -11.92
CA ASP A 623 -29.82 10.47 -11.95
C ASP A 623 -30.91 9.96 -12.90
N LYS A 624 -32.15 10.42 -12.73
CA LYS A 624 -33.28 10.06 -13.62
C LYS A 624 -33.04 10.42 -15.09
N SER A 625 -32.37 11.56 -15.37
CA SER A 625 -32.12 11.98 -16.75
C SER A 625 -30.98 11.22 -17.40
N VAL A 626 -29.92 10.88 -16.65
CA VAL A 626 -28.80 10.07 -17.11
C VAL A 626 -29.27 8.63 -17.33
N ASP A 627 -30.03 8.06 -16.40
CA ASP A 627 -30.59 6.70 -16.54
C ASP A 627 -31.51 6.61 -17.76
N ALA A 628 -32.39 7.58 -17.99
CA ALA A 628 -33.25 7.61 -19.16
C ALA A 628 -32.43 7.64 -20.49
N LEU A 629 -31.32 8.35 -20.52
CA LEU A 629 -30.41 8.35 -21.66
C LEU A 629 -29.75 6.98 -21.84
N VAL A 630 -29.23 6.38 -20.76
CA VAL A 630 -28.60 5.05 -20.76
C VAL A 630 -29.60 4.00 -21.27
N GLN A 631 -30.83 3.98 -20.77
CA GLN A 631 -31.86 3.03 -21.18
C GLN A 631 -32.23 3.18 -22.66
N ALA A 632 -32.39 4.41 -23.13
CA ALA A 632 -32.75 4.67 -24.51
C ALA A 632 -31.68 4.21 -25.52
N VAL A 633 -30.40 4.40 -25.18
CA VAL A 633 -29.28 4.09 -26.08
C VAL A 633 -28.80 2.64 -25.93
N ALA A 634 -28.95 2.01 -24.77
CA ALA A 634 -28.50 0.64 -24.53
C ALA A 634 -29.20 -0.39 -25.44
N GLY A 635 -30.45 -0.14 -25.88
CA GLY A 635 -31.18 -1.00 -26.80
C GLY A 635 -30.61 -1.01 -28.22
N ASP A 636 -30.10 0.13 -28.68
CA ASP A 636 -29.64 0.33 -30.06
C ASP A 636 -28.13 0.24 -30.23
N LYS A 637 -27.37 0.81 -29.26
CA LYS A 637 -25.90 0.92 -29.28
C LYS A 637 -25.29 0.69 -27.88
N PRO A 638 -25.27 -0.54 -27.41
CA PRO A 638 -24.80 -0.84 -26.05
C PRO A 638 -23.33 -0.44 -25.80
N GLU A 639 -22.48 -0.44 -26.86
CA GLU A 639 -21.07 -0.08 -26.76
C GLU A 639 -20.84 1.39 -26.35
N THR A 640 -21.71 2.30 -26.87
CA THR A 640 -21.62 3.74 -26.65
C THR A 640 -21.94 4.14 -25.21
N VAL A 641 -22.83 3.37 -24.53
CA VAL A 641 -23.30 3.72 -23.18
C VAL A 641 -22.57 3.01 -22.05
N VAL A 642 -21.65 2.10 -22.34
CA VAL A 642 -20.97 1.35 -21.26
C VAL A 642 -20.31 2.27 -20.26
N ASP A 643 -19.54 3.27 -20.75
CA ASP A 643 -18.86 4.21 -19.85
C ASP A 643 -19.84 5.14 -19.11
N LEU A 644 -20.93 5.53 -19.76
CA LEU A 644 -21.97 6.36 -19.14
C LEU A 644 -22.78 5.58 -18.10
N SER A 645 -23.11 4.31 -18.37
CA SER A 645 -23.81 3.43 -17.41
C SER A 645 -23.02 3.25 -16.13
N ASP A 646 -21.69 3.07 -16.25
CA ASP A 646 -20.80 2.95 -15.10
C ASP A 646 -20.83 4.22 -14.23
N ILE A 647 -20.84 5.40 -14.85
CA ILE A 647 -20.87 6.68 -14.16
C ILE A 647 -22.25 6.93 -13.57
N SER A 648 -23.33 6.50 -14.26
CA SER A 648 -24.72 6.59 -13.77
C SER A 648 -24.89 5.87 -12.44
N HIS A 649 -24.36 4.66 -12.30
CA HIS A 649 -24.40 3.93 -11.04
C HIS A 649 -23.72 4.68 -9.88
N ARG A 650 -22.62 5.38 -10.16
CA ARG A 650 -21.94 6.22 -9.14
C ARG A 650 -22.75 7.44 -8.77
N LEU A 651 -23.44 8.05 -9.73
CA LEU A 651 -24.34 9.17 -9.46
C LEU A 651 -25.51 8.75 -8.58
N HIS A 652 -26.10 7.59 -8.86
CA HIS A 652 -27.12 6.99 -8.03
C HIS A 652 -26.62 6.71 -6.61
N GLU A 653 -25.43 6.10 -6.45
CA GLU A 653 -24.81 5.83 -5.15
C GLU A 653 -24.53 7.12 -4.36
N LEU A 654 -24.01 8.16 -5.03
CA LEU A 654 -23.81 9.48 -4.43
C LEU A 654 -25.13 10.04 -3.88
N THR A 655 -26.22 9.94 -4.68
CA THR A 655 -27.55 10.41 -4.30
C THR A 655 -28.08 9.68 -3.08
N GLU A 656 -28.03 8.36 -3.06
CA GLU A 656 -28.52 7.54 -1.95
C GLU A 656 -27.67 7.70 -0.68
N ASN A 657 -26.34 7.81 -0.81
CA ASN A 657 -25.46 8.07 0.34
C ASN A 657 -25.73 9.47 0.94
N LEU A 658 -25.93 10.48 0.10
CA LEU A 658 -26.27 11.83 0.59
C LEU A 658 -27.61 11.83 1.33
N LYS A 659 -28.65 11.20 0.79
CA LYS A 659 -29.95 11.04 1.45
C LYS A 659 -29.80 10.38 2.81
N LEU A 660 -29.14 9.23 2.88
CA LEU A 660 -28.95 8.50 4.15
C LEU A 660 -28.31 9.39 5.21
N ILE A 661 -27.28 10.16 4.83
CA ILE A 661 -26.53 10.99 5.78
C ILE A 661 -27.35 12.21 6.23
N ILE A 662 -28.08 12.82 5.32
CA ILE A 662 -28.89 14.01 5.61
C ILE A 662 -30.14 13.66 6.41
N ASP A 663 -30.86 12.60 6.04
CA ASP A 663 -32.00 12.10 6.81
C ASP A 663 -31.56 11.68 8.21
N GLY A 664 -30.46 10.96 8.32
CA GLY A 664 -29.77 10.62 9.57
C GLY A 664 -30.69 9.92 10.61
N THR A 665 -31.68 9.16 10.15
CA THR A 665 -32.70 8.51 11.00
C THR A 665 -32.42 7.04 11.26
N ASP A 666 -31.50 6.43 10.50
CA ASP A 666 -31.13 5.03 10.67
C ASP A 666 -30.24 4.87 11.92
N GLU A 667 -30.78 4.19 12.92
CA GLU A 667 -30.14 3.98 14.21
C GLU A 667 -28.92 3.04 14.16
N HIS A 668 -28.68 2.32 13.06
CA HIS A 668 -27.49 1.48 12.90
C HIS A 668 -26.23 2.29 12.54
N TYR A 669 -26.38 3.59 12.22
CA TYR A 669 -25.27 4.44 11.79
C TYR A 669 -24.95 5.57 12.75
N VAL A 670 -23.67 5.93 12.81
CA VAL A 670 -23.18 7.22 13.31
C VAL A 670 -22.85 8.11 12.11
N TYR A 671 -23.26 9.37 12.20
CA TYR A 671 -23.11 10.35 11.14
C TYR A 671 -22.07 11.40 11.53
N SER A 672 -21.22 11.77 10.58
CA SER A 672 -20.15 12.73 10.82
C SER A 672 -19.77 13.55 9.60
N LEU A 673 -19.20 14.73 9.84
CA LEU A 673 -18.57 15.60 8.84
C LEU A 673 -17.07 15.64 9.08
N GLN A 674 -16.29 15.59 8.01
CA GLN A 674 -14.86 15.80 8.06
C GLN A 674 -14.47 17.03 7.24
N VAL A 675 -13.64 17.90 7.83
CA VAL A 675 -13.20 19.15 7.23
C VAL A 675 -11.70 19.32 7.42
N ASN A 676 -10.99 19.68 6.37
CA ASN A 676 -9.60 20.11 6.47
C ASN A 676 -9.54 21.64 6.49
N ARG A 677 -9.30 22.21 7.66
CA ARG A 677 -9.29 23.67 7.90
C ARG A 677 -8.17 24.44 7.20
N ARG A 678 -7.13 23.74 6.72
CA ARG A 678 -6.00 24.36 5.99
C ARG A 678 -6.24 24.49 4.50
N LEU A 679 -7.11 23.65 3.93
CA LEU A 679 -7.45 23.73 2.53
C LEU A 679 -8.55 24.80 2.34
N ARG A 680 -8.42 25.58 1.25
CA ARG A 680 -9.47 26.54 0.86
C ARG A 680 -10.70 25.82 0.32
N ALA A 681 -10.51 24.69 -0.35
CA ALA A 681 -11.54 23.79 -0.85
C ALA A 681 -10.93 22.40 -1.10
N GLY A 682 -11.75 21.35 -0.98
CA GLY A 682 -11.33 19.94 -1.11
C GLY A 682 -11.02 19.28 0.24
N GLY A 683 -11.14 17.96 0.26
CA GLY A 683 -10.94 17.16 1.48
C GLY A 683 -12.11 17.17 2.46
N GLU A 684 -13.24 17.82 2.13
CA GLU A 684 -14.48 17.72 2.90
C GLU A 684 -15.16 16.38 2.58
N SER A 685 -15.73 15.75 3.61
CA SER A 685 -16.56 14.56 3.46
C SER A 685 -17.65 14.46 4.50
N MET A 686 -18.71 13.77 4.16
CA MET A 686 -19.78 13.36 5.04
C MET A 686 -19.81 11.84 5.08
N THR A 687 -20.00 11.25 6.25
CA THR A 687 -19.86 9.81 6.44
C THR A 687 -20.99 9.29 7.33
N ALA A 688 -21.53 8.12 6.95
CA ALA A 688 -22.34 7.27 7.81
C ALA A 688 -21.59 5.95 8.04
N GLU A 689 -21.24 5.66 9.29
CA GLU A 689 -20.53 4.43 9.68
C GLU A 689 -21.40 3.56 10.57
N ARG A 690 -21.37 2.24 10.40
CA ARG A 690 -22.08 1.32 11.30
C ARG A 690 -21.51 1.40 12.72
N ILE A 691 -22.38 1.54 13.71
CA ILE A 691 -22.00 1.62 15.13
C ILE A 691 -21.56 0.25 15.63
N ASP A 692 -22.30 -0.79 15.27
CA ASP A 692 -22.09 -2.17 15.69
C ASP A 692 -21.73 -3.06 14.49
N ILE A 693 -20.45 -3.39 14.39
CA ILE A 693 -19.94 -4.29 13.34
C ILE A 693 -20.19 -5.75 13.71
N GLY A 694 -20.16 -6.08 15.00
CA GLY A 694 -20.41 -7.44 15.47
C GLY A 694 -21.79 -7.94 15.08
N GLU A 695 -22.82 -7.07 15.11
CA GLU A 695 -24.16 -7.40 14.62
C GLU A 695 -24.14 -7.74 13.12
N ALA A 696 -23.52 -6.92 12.31
CA ALA A 696 -23.43 -7.16 10.88
C ALA A 696 -22.67 -8.46 10.56
N LEU A 697 -21.56 -8.73 11.25
CA LEU A 697 -20.80 -9.96 11.04
C LEU A 697 -21.58 -11.21 11.48
N ALA A 698 -22.31 -11.13 12.60
CA ALA A 698 -23.14 -12.22 13.12
C ALA A 698 -24.34 -12.56 12.21
N THR A 699 -24.85 -11.58 11.45
CA THR A 699 -26.02 -11.77 10.58
C THR A 699 -25.67 -11.97 9.11
N GLU A 700 -24.62 -11.34 8.61
CA GLU A 700 -24.29 -11.29 7.18
C GLU A 700 -23.12 -12.22 6.79
N TRP A 701 -22.21 -12.59 7.71
CA TRP A 701 -21.01 -13.34 7.38
C TRP A 701 -20.86 -14.68 8.12
N LEU A 702 -20.96 -14.69 9.46
CA LEU A 702 -20.73 -15.91 10.24
C LEU A 702 -21.70 -17.05 9.89
N PRO A 703 -22.97 -16.82 9.52
CA PRO A 703 -23.86 -17.89 9.08
C PRO A 703 -23.45 -18.59 7.78
N GLU A 704 -22.69 -17.87 6.94
CA GLU A 704 -22.19 -18.36 5.63
C GLU A 704 -20.85 -19.10 5.74
N VAL A 705 -20.26 -19.17 6.94
CA VAL A 705 -18.92 -19.71 7.18
C VAL A 705 -18.98 -20.90 8.14
N HIS A 706 -18.50 -22.07 7.70
CA HIS A 706 -18.45 -23.25 8.57
C HIS A 706 -17.34 -23.13 9.63
N THR A 707 -16.15 -22.63 9.25
CA THR A 707 -15.04 -22.44 10.16
C THR A 707 -14.37 -21.09 9.92
N ALA A 708 -14.26 -20.28 10.97
CA ALA A 708 -13.44 -19.07 10.98
C ALA A 708 -12.40 -19.16 12.10
N ILE A 709 -11.12 -19.04 11.75
CA ILE A 709 -10.00 -18.96 12.67
C ILE A 709 -9.55 -17.51 12.77
N PHE A 710 -9.84 -16.86 13.88
CA PHE A 710 -9.39 -15.51 14.19
C PHE A 710 -8.05 -15.59 14.91
N ALA A 711 -6.95 -15.26 14.25
CA ALA A 711 -5.61 -15.34 14.80
C ALA A 711 -4.98 -13.95 14.94
N SER A 712 -4.37 -13.68 16.10
CA SER A 712 -3.56 -12.45 16.29
C SER A 712 -2.64 -12.61 17.51
N ALA A 713 -1.63 -11.74 17.61
CA ALA A 713 -0.78 -11.67 18.80
C ALA A 713 -1.45 -10.89 19.96
N THR A 714 -2.50 -10.13 19.68
CA THR A 714 -3.11 -9.21 20.66
C THR A 714 -4.63 -9.11 20.44
N MET A 715 -5.41 -9.79 21.26
CA MET A 715 -6.87 -9.73 21.24
C MET A 715 -7.47 -9.65 22.64
N THR A 716 -6.74 -10.13 23.67
CA THR A 716 -7.23 -10.14 25.04
C THR A 716 -6.92 -8.86 25.79
N VAL A 717 -7.86 -8.45 26.62
CA VAL A 717 -7.69 -7.40 27.64
C VAL A 717 -7.81 -8.06 29.03
N SER A 718 -6.75 -7.99 29.83
CA SER A 718 -6.67 -8.70 31.13
C SER A 718 -7.01 -10.21 30.98
N LYS A 719 -6.51 -10.85 29.94
CA LYS A 719 -6.74 -12.26 29.57
C LYS A 719 -8.19 -12.63 29.19
N SER A 720 -9.07 -11.63 28.96
CA SER A 720 -10.45 -11.86 28.52
C SER A 720 -10.59 -11.58 27.02
N PHE A 721 -11.29 -12.44 26.29
CA PHE A 721 -11.68 -12.27 24.88
C PHE A 721 -13.03 -11.56 24.71
N GLU A 722 -13.70 -11.17 25.77
CA GLU A 722 -15.05 -10.58 25.74
C GLU A 722 -15.16 -9.40 24.76
N HIS A 723 -14.20 -8.46 24.81
CA HIS A 723 -14.17 -7.32 23.90
C HIS A 723 -14.09 -7.76 22.44
N PHE A 724 -13.17 -8.66 22.12
CA PHE A 724 -13.00 -9.15 20.75
C PHE A 724 -14.24 -9.92 20.25
N ASN A 725 -14.76 -10.84 21.08
CA ASN A 725 -15.94 -11.63 20.71
C ASN A 725 -17.16 -10.75 20.42
N HIS A 726 -17.32 -9.68 21.21
CA HIS A 726 -18.36 -8.70 20.98
C HIS A 726 -18.16 -7.91 19.68
N ALA A 727 -16.92 -7.44 19.43
CA ALA A 727 -16.57 -6.66 18.24
C ALA A 727 -16.78 -7.42 16.92
N VAL A 728 -16.65 -8.76 16.93
CA VAL A 728 -16.85 -9.62 15.76
C VAL A 728 -18.17 -10.41 15.79
N GLY A 729 -19.00 -10.24 16.81
CA GLY A 729 -20.36 -10.83 16.89
C GLY A 729 -20.39 -12.30 17.33
N LEU A 730 -19.29 -12.88 17.82
CA LEU A 730 -19.24 -14.27 18.29
C LEU A 730 -20.05 -14.50 19.57
N ASP A 731 -20.31 -13.46 20.36
CA ASP A 731 -21.18 -13.49 21.53
C ASP A 731 -22.67 -13.56 21.17
N ARG A 732 -23.03 -13.43 19.90
CA ARG A 732 -24.41 -13.42 19.37
C ARG A 732 -24.79 -14.71 18.64
N ILE A 733 -23.83 -15.56 18.36
CA ILE A 733 -24.04 -16.90 17.80
C ILE A 733 -24.09 -17.92 18.94
N GLY A 734 -24.48 -19.16 18.63
CA GLY A 734 -24.63 -20.21 19.67
C GLY A 734 -23.32 -20.46 20.43
N ALA A 735 -23.37 -20.56 21.74
CA ALA A 735 -22.16 -20.71 22.59
C ALA A 735 -21.32 -21.96 22.26
N SER A 736 -21.91 -22.97 21.63
CA SER A 736 -21.22 -24.20 21.20
C SER A 736 -20.51 -24.06 19.86
N THR A 737 -20.71 -22.94 19.13
CA THR A 737 -20.18 -22.73 17.77
C THR A 737 -18.82 -22.07 17.77
N SER A 738 -18.36 -21.55 18.92
CA SER A 738 -17.07 -20.88 19.02
C SER A 738 -16.35 -21.18 20.33
N SER A 739 -15.02 -21.17 20.30
CA SER A 739 -14.17 -21.19 21.49
C SER A 739 -12.97 -20.28 21.34
N SER A 740 -12.32 -19.98 22.49
CA SER A 740 -11.16 -19.07 22.53
C SER A 740 -9.97 -19.74 23.20
N LEU A 741 -8.77 -19.54 22.63
CA LEU A 741 -7.50 -20.07 23.12
C LEU A 741 -6.49 -18.95 23.29
N HIS A 742 -5.84 -18.91 24.44
CA HIS A 742 -4.70 -18.03 24.70
C HIS A 742 -3.43 -18.87 24.78
N LEU A 743 -2.45 -18.54 23.95
CA LEU A 743 -1.12 -19.12 23.93
C LEU A 743 -0.10 -18.03 24.25
N ASP A 744 0.75 -18.28 25.21
CA ASP A 744 1.81 -17.36 25.59
C ASP A 744 2.82 -17.18 24.44
N SER A 745 3.69 -16.20 24.55
CA SER A 745 4.80 -16.02 23.59
C SER A 745 5.85 -17.11 23.81
N SER A 746 6.44 -17.61 22.73
CA SER A 746 7.62 -18.47 22.81
C SER A 746 8.89 -17.71 23.25
N TYR A 747 8.80 -16.40 23.45
CA TYR A 747 9.90 -15.56 23.95
C TYR A 747 9.69 -15.20 25.42
N ASP A 748 10.77 -15.16 26.19
CA ASP A 748 10.76 -14.80 27.61
C ASP A 748 10.70 -13.27 27.79
N PHE A 749 9.48 -12.75 27.85
CA PHE A 749 9.24 -11.31 28.07
C PHE A 749 9.59 -10.87 29.49
N ASP A 750 9.47 -11.77 30.49
CA ASP A 750 9.74 -11.40 31.89
C ASP A 750 11.24 -11.15 32.12
N SER A 751 12.12 -11.88 31.41
CA SER A 751 13.58 -11.71 31.51
C SER A 751 14.12 -10.63 30.55
N ASN A 752 13.48 -10.43 29.38
CA ASN A 752 14.04 -9.64 28.30
C ASN A 752 13.39 -8.25 28.14
N MET A 753 12.22 -8.01 28.76
CA MET A 753 11.53 -6.73 28.70
C MET A 753 11.42 -6.06 30.08
N ALA A 754 11.95 -4.86 30.21
CA ALA A 754 11.69 -4.03 31.37
C ALA A 754 10.54 -3.05 31.09
N VAL A 755 9.61 -2.91 32.03
CA VAL A 755 8.53 -1.92 31.96
C VAL A 755 8.72 -0.89 33.05
N VAL A 756 8.82 0.39 32.63
CA VAL A 756 8.99 1.55 33.50
C VAL A 756 7.73 2.41 33.43
N VAL A 757 7.16 2.73 34.57
CA VAL A 757 6.02 3.63 34.70
C VAL A 757 6.46 4.92 35.41
N ALA A 758 6.46 6.03 34.69
CA ALA A 758 6.72 7.36 35.23
C ALA A 758 5.42 7.99 35.76
N GLY A 759 5.17 7.84 37.06
CA GLY A 759 3.90 8.26 37.68
C GLY A 759 3.87 9.67 38.24
N ASP A 760 5.02 10.36 38.23
CA ASP A 760 5.22 11.71 38.76
C ASP A 760 5.14 12.83 37.71
N ILE A 761 4.85 12.46 36.45
CA ILE A 761 4.66 13.43 35.37
C ILE A 761 3.33 14.18 35.58
N PRO A 762 3.29 15.50 35.35
CA PRO A 762 2.06 16.29 35.44
C PRO A 762 0.92 15.73 34.55
N ASP A 763 -0.35 15.99 34.95
CA ASP A 763 -1.50 15.58 34.13
C ASP A 763 -1.41 16.26 32.76
N PRO A 764 -1.69 15.54 31.64
CA PRO A 764 -1.69 16.11 30.28
C PRO A 764 -2.60 17.34 30.09
N ARG A 765 -3.50 17.63 31.02
CA ARG A 765 -4.30 18.89 31.05
C ARG A 765 -3.47 20.10 31.37
N ASP A 766 -2.44 19.96 32.20
CA ASP A 766 -1.38 20.96 32.37
C ASP A 766 -0.33 20.74 31.25
N ARG A 767 -0.64 21.27 30.08
CA ARG A 767 0.13 20.97 28.86
C ARG A 767 1.61 21.39 29.00
N GLU A 768 1.90 22.57 29.55
CA GLU A 768 3.30 23.04 29.61
C GLU A 768 4.11 22.29 30.67
N GLY A 769 3.56 22.07 31.85
CA GLY A 769 4.19 21.23 32.87
C GLY A 769 4.44 19.81 32.37
N TYR A 770 3.46 19.25 31.68
CA TYR A 770 3.54 17.92 31.06
C TYR A 770 4.63 17.84 29.98
N LEU A 771 4.66 18.77 29.01
CA LEU A 771 5.68 18.80 27.96
C LEU A 771 7.08 19.02 28.52
N SER A 772 7.24 19.90 29.54
CA SER A 772 8.54 20.13 30.18
C SER A 772 9.07 18.91 30.94
N ALA A 773 8.18 18.14 31.56
CA ALA A 773 8.55 16.87 32.21
C ALA A 773 8.93 15.82 31.19
N LEU A 774 8.15 15.67 30.11
CA LEU A 774 8.42 14.74 29.01
C LEU A 774 9.74 15.07 28.28
N GLU A 775 10.02 16.34 28.03
CA GLU A 775 11.28 16.78 27.43
C GLU A 775 12.49 16.22 28.18
N ARG A 776 12.49 16.29 29.52
CA ARG A 776 13.56 15.72 30.35
C ARG A 776 13.62 14.21 30.21
N VAL A 777 12.49 13.52 30.36
CA VAL A 777 12.43 12.05 30.22
C VAL A 777 12.95 11.59 28.85
N LEU A 778 12.53 12.28 27.78
CA LEU A 778 12.96 11.94 26.42
C LEU A 778 14.46 12.17 26.23
N VAL A 779 15.00 13.31 26.65
CA VAL A 779 16.44 13.59 26.55
C VAL A 779 17.23 12.56 27.34
N ASP A 780 16.87 12.32 28.60
CA ASP A 780 17.58 11.39 29.46
C ASP A 780 17.51 9.95 28.95
N ALA A 781 16.36 9.52 28.41
CA ALA A 781 16.20 8.20 27.84
C ALA A 781 17.07 8.00 26.57
N HIS A 782 17.07 8.96 25.65
CA HIS A 782 17.87 8.88 24.43
C HIS A 782 19.38 8.88 24.73
N LEU A 783 19.84 9.74 25.64
CA LEU A 783 21.24 9.78 26.06
C LEU A 783 21.68 8.48 26.75
N ALA A 784 20.83 7.92 27.62
CA ALA A 784 21.14 6.68 28.31
C ALA A 784 21.19 5.47 27.37
N MET A 785 20.27 5.41 26.42
CA MET A 785 20.19 4.32 25.44
C MET A 785 21.21 4.46 24.29
N GLY A 786 21.72 5.67 24.03
CA GLY A 786 22.63 5.94 22.92
C GLY A 786 21.95 5.88 21.54
N GLY A 787 20.65 6.20 21.47
CA GLY A 787 19.78 6.04 20.31
C GLY A 787 18.91 4.79 20.40
N SER A 788 18.42 4.27 19.27
CA SER A 788 17.53 3.08 19.19
C SER A 788 16.20 3.24 19.94
N VAL A 789 15.65 4.45 19.96
CA VAL A 789 14.45 4.82 20.72
C VAL A 789 13.31 5.19 19.77
N LEU A 790 12.17 4.52 19.93
CA LEU A 790 10.92 4.85 19.25
C LEU A 790 9.95 5.51 20.24
N THR A 791 9.60 6.77 20.00
CA THR A 791 8.59 7.47 20.80
C THR A 791 7.28 7.56 20.03
N LEU A 792 6.21 7.01 20.60
CA LEU A 792 4.90 6.87 19.97
C LEU A 792 3.92 7.91 20.52
N PHE A 793 3.64 8.92 19.72
CA PHE A 793 2.75 10.02 20.09
C PHE A 793 1.31 9.77 19.63
N THR A 794 0.36 10.30 20.41
CA THR A 794 -1.08 10.27 20.09
C THR A 794 -1.53 11.49 19.29
N ASN A 795 -0.78 12.57 19.28
CA ASN A 795 -1.09 13.76 18.50
C ASN A 795 0.17 14.42 17.91
N ARG A 796 0.01 15.06 16.77
CA ARG A 796 1.08 15.69 16.01
C ARG A 796 1.68 16.93 16.70
N ARG A 797 0.82 17.73 17.30
CA ARG A 797 1.25 19.00 17.91
C ARG A 797 2.25 18.79 19.04
N ASP A 798 1.95 17.85 19.96
CA ASP A 798 2.85 17.54 21.07
C ASP A 798 4.15 16.90 20.56
N MET A 799 4.07 16.07 19.48
CA MET A 799 5.24 15.49 18.84
C MET A 799 6.15 16.55 18.23
N GLU A 800 5.60 17.49 17.44
CA GLU A 800 6.37 18.55 16.77
C GLU A 800 6.97 19.55 17.81
N ASP A 801 6.20 19.91 18.84
CA ASP A 801 6.68 20.79 19.93
C ASP A 801 7.83 20.14 20.72
N LEU A 802 7.72 18.85 21.06
CA LEU A 802 8.79 18.13 21.74
C LEU A 802 9.98 17.85 20.85
N PHE A 803 9.78 17.58 19.57
CA PHE A 803 10.87 17.43 18.61
C PHE A 803 11.74 18.70 18.57
N ALA A 804 11.12 19.87 18.44
CA ALA A 804 11.84 21.14 18.42
C ALA A 804 12.64 21.42 19.71
N ARG A 805 12.22 20.87 20.86
CA ARG A 805 12.91 21.01 22.15
C ARG A 805 14.01 19.98 22.38
N VAL A 806 13.82 18.75 21.90
CA VAL A 806 14.67 17.57 22.18
C VAL A 806 15.78 17.41 21.15
N GLU A 807 15.48 17.54 19.86
CA GLU A 807 16.45 17.34 18.76
C GLU A 807 17.74 18.15 18.95
N PRO A 808 17.73 19.48 19.23
CA PRO A 808 18.95 20.24 19.36
C PRO A 808 19.85 19.80 20.53
N LYS A 809 19.26 19.15 21.54
CA LYS A 809 20.00 18.63 22.71
C LYS A 809 20.66 17.30 22.37
N LEU A 810 19.98 16.44 21.62
CA LEU A 810 20.53 15.15 21.17
C LEU A 810 21.60 15.33 20.09
N ALA A 811 21.39 16.26 19.17
CA ALA A 811 22.38 16.60 18.14
C ALA A 811 23.73 17.06 18.74
N ARG A 812 23.71 17.84 19.84
CA ARG A 812 24.92 18.22 20.59
C ARG A 812 25.64 17.03 21.24
N ALA A 813 24.93 15.94 21.49
CA ALA A 813 25.48 14.70 22.01
C ALA A 813 25.86 13.70 20.89
N GLY A 814 25.73 14.07 19.62
CA GLY A 814 26.03 13.21 18.49
C GLY A 814 24.97 12.14 18.21
N LEU A 815 23.74 12.33 18.72
CA LEU A 815 22.63 11.41 18.49
C LEU A 815 21.64 11.99 17.49
N GLU A 816 21.21 11.16 16.55
CA GLU A 816 20.24 11.54 15.56
C GLU A 816 18.81 11.26 16.03
N LEU A 817 17.93 12.25 15.86
CA LEU A 817 16.49 12.12 16.11
C LEU A 817 15.71 12.48 14.84
N ASN A 818 14.97 11.52 14.32
CA ASN A 818 14.05 11.71 13.20
C ASN A 818 12.62 11.96 13.69
N CYS A 819 11.82 12.67 12.89
CA CYS A 819 10.43 12.97 13.22
C CYS A 819 9.50 12.73 12.01
N GLN A 820 8.35 12.12 12.27
CA GLN A 820 7.31 11.94 11.25
C GLN A 820 6.61 13.27 10.93
N GLN A 821 7.27 14.12 10.14
CA GLN A 821 6.68 15.35 9.63
C GLN A 821 5.66 15.09 8.53
N ARG A 822 4.86 16.10 8.16
CA ARG A 822 3.77 15.96 7.15
C ARG A 822 4.24 15.52 5.78
N ASN A 823 5.42 15.97 5.36
CA ASN A 823 5.99 15.69 4.03
C ASN A 823 7.00 14.54 4.05
N SER A 824 7.26 13.95 5.22
CA SER A 824 8.18 12.82 5.33
C SER A 824 7.52 11.53 4.84
N SER A 825 8.26 10.74 4.09
CA SER A 825 7.83 9.41 3.68
C SER A 825 7.92 8.44 4.87
N PRO A 826 6.81 7.81 5.31
CA PRO A 826 6.87 6.82 6.37
C PRO A 826 7.82 5.65 6.05
N ARG A 827 7.91 5.28 4.77
CA ARG A 827 8.81 4.22 4.30
C ARG A 827 10.29 4.62 4.48
N ARG A 828 10.67 5.84 4.08
CA ARG A 828 12.05 6.34 4.26
C ARG A 828 12.43 6.42 5.74
N LEU A 829 11.53 6.92 6.58
CA LEU A 829 11.77 6.99 8.02
C LEU A 829 11.95 5.60 8.64
N ARG A 830 11.17 4.62 8.18
CA ARG A 830 11.31 3.22 8.59
C ARG A 830 12.66 2.66 8.14
N ASP A 831 12.97 2.79 6.85
CA ASP A 831 14.19 2.23 6.26
C ASP A 831 15.43 2.83 6.96
N ARG A 832 15.43 4.14 7.21
CA ARG A 832 16.49 4.82 7.95
C ARG A 832 16.62 4.30 9.38
N PHE A 833 15.51 4.22 10.13
CA PHE A 833 15.50 3.70 11.50
C PHE A 833 15.99 2.24 11.58
N ILE A 834 15.70 1.41 10.58
CA ILE A 834 16.12 0.00 10.54
C ILE A 834 17.62 -0.12 10.20
N ASN A 835 18.12 0.69 9.27
CA ASN A 835 19.49 0.60 8.77
C ASN A 835 20.51 1.31 9.67
N GLU A 836 20.07 2.26 10.50
CA GLU A 836 20.91 3.05 11.38
C GLU A 836 20.63 2.72 12.87
N PRO A 837 21.35 1.79 13.51
CA PRO A 837 21.04 1.31 14.86
C PRO A 837 21.05 2.38 15.95
N THR A 838 21.74 3.50 15.74
CA THR A 838 21.77 4.64 16.67
C THR A 838 20.69 5.69 16.41
N SER A 839 19.93 5.54 15.34
CA SER A 839 18.86 6.45 14.99
C SER A 839 17.67 6.32 15.94
N SER A 840 17.01 7.42 16.22
CA SER A 840 15.78 7.50 17.02
C SER A 840 14.65 8.12 16.22
N LEU A 841 13.41 7.81 16.58
CA LEU A 841 12.24 8.25 15.81
C LEU A 841 11.10 8.71 16.72
N PHE A 842 10.59 9.93 16.46
CA PHE A 842 9.28 10.39 16.93
C PHE A 842 8.21 10.10 15.88
N ALA A 843 7.19 9.30 16.25
CA ALA A 843 6.20 8.81 15.32
C ALA A 843 4.76 8.89 15.87
N LEU A 844 3.80 8.91 14.96
CA LEU A 844 2.36 8.89 15.21
C LEU A 844 1.78 7.48 15.00
N LYS A 845 0.47 7.37 15.13
CA LYS A 845 -0.31 6.11 15.09
C LYS A 845 0.06 5.16 13.93
N ALA A 846 0.46 5.67 12.77
CA ALA A 846 0.90 4.85 11.64
C ALA A 846 2.12 3.95 11.94
N PHE A 847 2.90 4.29 12.97
CA PHE A 847 4.05 3.50 13.43
C PHE A 847 3.73 2.63 14.66
N TRP A 848 2.52 2.74 15.23
CA TRP A 848 2.07 1.84 16.30
C TRP A 848 1.79 0.43 15.75
N GLU A 849 1.50 0.31 14.46
CA GLU A 849 1.21 -0.93 13.76
C GLU A 849 2.16 -1.14 12.57
N GLY A 850 2.48 -2.40 12.22
CA GLY A 850 3.19 -2.74 11.00
C GLY A 850 4.66 -2.27 10.90
N PHE A 851 5.28 -1.86 12.01
CA PHE A 851 6.69 -1.50 12.09
C PHE A 851 7.48 -2.68 12.68
N ASP A 852 8.33 -3.28 11.86
CA ASP A 852 9.19 -4.38 12.28
C ASP A 852 10.64 -3.90 12.31
N ALA A 853 11.24 -3.86 13.51
CA ALA A 853 12.63 -3.53 13.75
C ALA A 853 13.13 -4.50 14.81
N SER A 854 14.01 -5.39 14.43
CA SER A 854 14.57 -6.43 15.29
C SER A 854 15.98 -6.08 15.80
N GLY A 855 16.37 -6.70 16.90
CA GLY A 855 17.72 -6.62 17.42
C GLY A 855 18.07 -5.25 18.03
N GLU A 856 19.25 -4.75 17.70
CA GLU A 856 19.81 -3.50 18.27
C GLU A 856 19.11 -2.22 17.80
N THR A 857 18.32 -2.31 16.75
CA THR A 857 17.66 -1.17 16.14
C THR A 857 16.55 -0.58 17.02
N LEU A 858 15.82 -1.42 17.78
CA LEU A 858 14.74 -0.98 18.66
C LEU A 858 14.96 -1.51 20.08
N ARG A 859 15.60 -0.71 20.94
CA ARG A 859 15.87 -1.04 22.34
C ARG A 859 14.94 -0.38 23.35
N CYS A 860 14.26 0.69 22.96
CA CYS A 860 13.35 1.41 23.84
C CYS A 860 12.13 1.91 23.09
N VAL A 861 10.96 1.65 23.67
CA VAL A 861 9.69 2.26 23.23
C VAL A 861 9.18 3.18 24.32
N ILE A 862 8.86 4.42 23.97
CA ILE A 862 8.30 5.41 24.91
C ILE A 862 6.88 5.75 24.46
N ILE A 863 5.93 5.61 25.36
CA ILE A 863 4.55 6.05 25.18
C ILE A 863 4.29 7.23 26.12
N PRO A 864 4.35 8.47 25.59
CA PRO A 864 4.12 9.68 26.40
C PRO A 864 2.72 9.76 26.98
N LYS A 865 1.72 9.34 26.21
CA LYS A 865 0.30 9.47 26.56
C LYS A 865 -0.49 8.25 26.11
N LEU A 866 -1.38 7.77 26.96
CA LEU A 866 -2.27 6.64 26.64
C LEU A 866 -3.12 6.94 25.39
N PRO A 867 -3.26 5.98 24.46
CA PRO A 867 -3.82 6.19 23.13
C PRO A 867 -5.36 6.15 23.11
N PHE A 868 -6.01 6.86 24.00
CA PHE A 868 -7.46 7.01 23.97
C PHE A 868 -7.92 7.77 22.74
N SER A 869 -9.07 7.39 22.20
CA SER A 869 -9.79 8.13 21.16
C SER A 869 -10.05 9.57 21.60
N SER A 870 -10.16 10.49 20.63
CA SER A 870 -10.56 11.88 20.95
C SER A 870 -11.92 11.92 21.64
N PRO A 871 -12.11 12.77 22.65
CA PRO A 871 -13.45 12.99 23.21
C PRO A 871 -14.50 13.48 22.19
N THR A 872 -14.05 14.00 21.05
CA THR A 872 -14.88 14.48 19.93
C THR A 872 -14.98 13.46 18.79
N ASP A 873 -14.49 12.24 19.00
CA ASP A 873 -14.61 11.18 18.00
C ASP A 873 -16.09 10.81 17.81
N PRO A 874 -16.64 10.88 16.59
CA PRO A 874 -18.06 10.68 16.33
C PRO A 874 -18.60 9.36 16.87
N LEU A 875 -17.88 8.26 16.62
CA LEU A 875 -18.29 6.93 17.08
C LEU A 875 -18.31 6.84 18.61
N SER A 876 -17.30 7.39 19.26
CA SER A 876 -17.21 7.43 20.72
C SER A 876 -18.33 8.30 21.32
N CYS A 877 -18.64 9.44 20.70
CA CYS A 877 -19.76 10.31 21.11
C CYS A 877 -21.09 9.60 21.02
N GLU A 878 -21.37 8.95 19.89
CA GLU A 878 -22.62 8.21 19.65
C GLU A 878 -22.78 7.03 20.60
N ARG A 879 -21.72 6.22 20.79
CA ARG A 879 -21.71 5.10 21.75
C ARG A 879 -21.98 5.58 23.18
N ASN A 880 -21.34 6.69 23.59
CA ASN A 880 -21.56 7.27 24.93
C ASN A 880 -22.96 7.86 25.12
N LEU A 881 -23.61 8.34 24.05
CA LEU A 881 -25.00 8.78 24.10
C LEU A 881 -25.97 7.61 24.33
N ARG A 882 -25.67 6.45 23.76
CA ARG A 882 -26.57 5.27 23.77
C ARG A 882 -26.34 4.35 24.97
N GLU A 883 -25.14 4.31 25.51
CA GLU A 883 -24.75 3.34 26.53
C GLU A 883 -23.90 4.00 27.65
N ASP A 884 -24.39 3.94 28.88
CA ASP A 884 -23.72 4.53 30.06
C ASP A 884 -22.30 4.04 30.31
N ARG A 885 -21.95 2.85 29.84
CA ARG A 885 -20.63 2.24 30.05
C ARG A 885 -19.81 2.12 28.75
N ALA A 886 -20.19 2.81 27.70
CA ALA A 886 -19.54 2.71 26.38
C ALA A 886 -18.02 2.94 26.45
N TRP A 887 -17.56 3.93 27.20
CA TRP A 887 -16.14 4.18 27.37
C TRP A 887 -15.39 2.95 27.92
N ALA A 888 -15.94 2.27 28.91
CA ALA A 888 -15.33 1.11 29.54
C ALA A 888 -15.41 -0.15 28.66
N ARG A 889 -16.43 -0.20 27.80
CA ARG A 889 -16.67 -1.34 26.89
C ARG A 889 -15.87 -1.26 25.59
N TYR A 890 -15.66 -0.06 25.07
CA TYR A 890 -15.02 0.17 23.76
C TYR A 890 -13.67 0.88 23.87
N SER A 891 -13.66 2.15 24.31
CA SER A 891 -12.46 2.99 24.25
C SER A 891 -11.32 2.54 25.17
N LEU A 892 -11.64 1.99 26.34
CA LEU A 892 -10.60 1.49 27.25
C LEU A 892 -9.94 0.21 26.72
N PRO A 893 -10.66 -0.83 26.30
CA PRO A 893 -10.06 -2.03 25.69
C PRO A 893 -9.23 -1.70 24.44
N GLU A 894 -9.72 -0.85 23.53
CA GLU A 894 -8.97 -0.41 22.35
C GLU A 894 -7.62 0.22 22.73
N ALA A 895 -7.60 1.15 23.68
CA ALA A 895 -6.37 1.79 24.16
C ALA A 895 -5.41 0.79 24.82
N VAL A 896 -5.92 -0.18 25.57
CA VAL A 896 -5.11 -1.27 26.19
C VAL A 896 -4.46 -2.13 25.10
N LEU A 897 -5.21 -2.53 24.07
CA LEU A 897 -4.68 -3.34 22.97
C LEU A 897 -3.61 -2.60 22.16
N GLU A 898 -3.78 -1.29 21.91
CA GLU A 898 -2.76 -0.47 21.25
C GLU A 898 -1.44 -0.44 22.04
N VAL A 899 -1.49 -0.26 23.36
CA VAL A 899 -0.29 -0.31 24.23
C VAL A 899 0.35 -1.70 24.24
N LYS A 900 -0.46 -2.76 24.31
CA LYS A 900 0.00 -4.16 24.22
C LYS A 900 0.71 -4.45 22.89
N GLN A 901 0.19 -3.93 21.78
CA GLN A 901 0.83 -4.04 20.45
C GLN A 901 2.17 -3.32 20.39
N ALA A 902 2.24 -2.12 20.94
CA ALA A 902 3.50 -1.36 21.01
C ALA A 902 4.55 -2.08 21.86
N ALA A 903 4.15 -2.67 22.99
CA ALA A 903 5.02 -3.47 23.84
C ALA A 903 5.57 -4.72 23.14
N GLY A 904 4.72 -5.42 22.38
CA GLY A 904 5.11 -6.63 21.63
C GLY A 904 6.14 -6.40 20.53
N ARG A 905 6.51 -5.14 20.22
CA ARG A 905 7.55 -4.82 19.22
C ARG A 905 8.96 -4.94 19.73
N LEU A 906 9.15 -4.86 21.06
CA LEU A 906 10.46 -4.87 21.69
C LEU A 906 11.17 -6.22 21.61
N ILE A 907 10.40 -7.33 21.57
CA ILE A 907 10.94 -8.67 21.57
C ILE A 907 10.43 -9.42 20.34
N ARG A 908 11.31 -9.67 19.37
CA ARG A 908 11.05 -10.34 18.08
C ARG A 908 11.85 -11.63 17.91
N SER A 909 12.89 -11.80 18.72
CA SER A 909 13.72 -13.00 18.77
C SER A 909 14.01 -13.39 20.22
N SER A 910 14.56 -14.57 20.44
CA SER A 910 14.97 -15.03 21.77
C SER A 910 16.11 -14.23 22.39
N THR A 911 16.84 -13.48 21.55
CA THR A 911 17.99 -12.66 21.96
C THR A 911 17.68 -11.18 22.12
N ASP A 912 16.48 -10.74 21.68
CA ASP A 912 16.08 -9.33 21.82
C ASP A 912 15.82 -8.99 23.27
N CYS A 913 16.20 -7.76 23.63
CA CYS A 913 15.87 -7.17 24.92
C CYS A 913 15.55 -5.68 24.77
N GLY A 914 14.62 -5.17 25.59
CA GLY A 914 14.20 -3.79 25.47
C GLY A 914 13.46 -3.22 26.67
N VAL A 915 13.24 -1.92 26.65
CA VAL A 915 12.56 -1.17 27.72
C VAL A 915 11.31 -0.49 27.16
N LEU A 916 10.18 -0.69 27.82
CA LEU A 916 8.95 0.06 27.58
C LEU A 916 8.80 1.15 28.67
N ILE A 917 8.74 2.40 28.28
CA ILE A 917 8.48 3.53 29.18
C ILE A 917 7.07 4.05 28.95
N LEU A 918 6.26 3.97 30.00
CA LEU A 918 4.89 4.50 30.01
C LEU A 918 4.88 5.80 30.85
N ALA A 919 4.83 6.94 30.15
CA ALA A 919 4.98 8.26 30.75
C ALA A 919 3.63 8.99 30.92
N ASP A 920 2.63 8.28 31.44
CA ASP A 920 1.28 8.83 31.67
C ASP A 920 0.85 8.61 33.11
N PRO A 921 0.61 9.68 33.90
CA PRO A 921 0.28 9.58 35.32
C PRO A 921 -1.04 8.87 35.55
N ARG A 922 -1.92 8.79 34.56
CA ARG A 922 -3.22 8.10 34.67
C ARG A 922 -3.09 6.61 34.92
N LEU A 923 -1.96 6.00 34.58
CA LEU A 923 -1.67 4.59 34.89
C LEU A 923 -1.63 4.32 36.39
N VAL A 924 -1.20 5.28 37.19
CA VAL A 924 -1.07 5.14 38.66
C VAL A 924 -2.19 5.87 39.42
N THR A 925 -2.77 6.91 38.85
CA THR A 925 -3.78 7.75 39.52
C THR A 925 -5.22 7.30 39.24
N LYS A 926 -5.46 6.51 38.19
CA LYS A 926 -6.79 6.07 37.80
C LYS A 926 -6.94 4.55 37.97
N GLY A 927 -8.09 4.10 38.46
CA GLY A 927 -8.36 2.68 38.69
C GLY A 927 -8.24 1.79 37.46
N TYR A 928 -8.48 2.32 36.28
CA TYR A 928 -8.33 1.59 35.03
C TYR A 928 -6.85 1.36 34.60
N GLY A 929 -5.88 2.08 35.19
CA GLY A 929 -4.47 1.92 34.87
C GLY A 929 -3.96 0.49 35.06
N LYS A 930 -4.52 -0.23 36.07
CA LYS A 930 -4.21 -1.65 36.29
C LYS A 930 -4.51 -2.52 35.07
N LYS A 931 -5.57 -2.21 34.28
CA LYS A 931 -5.90 -3.00 33.09
C LYS A 931 -4.81 -2.93 32.01
N PHE A 932 -4.15 -1.81 31.85
CA PHE A 932 -3.02 -1.67 30.93
C PHE A 932 -1.87 -2.56 31.40
N LEU A 933 -1.47 -2.46 32.67
CA LEU A 933 -0.32 -3.17 33.20
C LEU A 933 -0.53 -4.70 33.23
N THR A 934 -1.74 -5.16 33.55
CA THR A 934 -2.07 -6.61 33.57
C THR A 934 -2.29 -7.21 32.16
N SER A 935 -2.37 -6.38 31.14
CA SER A 935 -2.52 -6.83 29.74
C SER A 935 -1.20 -6.86 28.97
N LEU A 936 -0.11 -6.35 29.56
CA LEU A 936 1.22 -6.43 28.94
C LEU A 936 1.71 -7.87 28.87
N PRO A 937 2.64 -8.18 27.94
CA PRO A 937 3.20 -9.52 27.81
C PRO A 937 4.14 -9.91 28.96
N THR A 938 4.52 -8.98 29.85
CA THR A 938 5.26 -9.25 31.10
C THR A 938 4.42 -8.91 32.31
N SER A 939 4.59 -9.69 33.38
CA SER A 939 3.91 -9.45 34.66
C SER A 939 4.60 -8.41 35.54
N SER A 940 5.86 -8.07 35.25
CA SER A 940 6.69 -7.19 36.06
C SER A 940 6.75 -5.77 35.49
N TYR A 941 6.57 -4.77 36.37
CA TYR A 941 6.80 -3.37 36.05
C TYR A 941 7.38 -2.61 37.24
N GLN A 942 8.12 -1.55 36.96
CA GLN A 942 8.70 -0.71 37.99
C GLN A 942 8.17 0.72 37.91
N ARG A 943 7.82 1.30 39.07
CA ARG A 943 7.50 2.72 39.16
C ARG A 943 8.79 3.48 39.46
N ILE A 944 9.17 4.36 38.60
CA ILE A 944 10.42 5.11 38.67
C ILE A 944 10.08 6.60 38.54
N GLU A 945 10.65 7.44 39.39
CA GLU A 945 10.53 8.88 39.25
C GLU A 945 11.17 9.34 37.95
N SER A 946 10.53 10.29 37.26
CA SER A 946 10.98 10.77 35.97
C SER A 946 12.45 11.19 35.95
N ALA A 947 12.93 11.81 37.03
CA ALA A 947 14.33 12.23 37.22
C ALA A 947 15.33 11.06 37.32
N GLN A 948 14.88 9.85 37.62
CA GLN A 948 15.73 8.65 37.80
C GLN A 948 15.74 7.73 36.57
N ILE A 949 14.89 7.99 35.55
CA ILE A 949 14.74 7.13 34.37
C ILE A 949 16.07 7.00 33.62
N GLY A 950 16.79 8.10 33.39
CA GLY A 950 18.08 8.06 32.67
C GLY A 950 19.11 7.17 33.40
N HIS A 951 19.24 7.27 34.72
CA HIS A 951 20.13 6.44 35.50
C HIS A 951 19.72 4.96 35.46
N TYR A 952 18.43 4.66 35.60
CA TYR A 952 17.93 3.31 35.49
C TYR A 952 18.25 2.68 34.13
N LEU A 953 18.04 3.41 33.05
CA LEU A 953 18.31 2.94 31.67
C LEU A 953 19.82 2.68 31.43
N GLN A 954 20.69 3.51 31.99
CA GLN A 954 22.15 3.28 31.94
C GLN A 954 22.53 1.97 32.63
N LEU A 955 22.01 1.71 33.82
CA LEU A 955 22.25 0.46 34.55
C LEU A 955 21.67 -0.74 33.81
N TRP A 956 20.45 -0.62 33.28
CA TRP A 956 19.81 -1.66 32.50
C TRP A 956 20.63 -2.00 31.25
N ARG A 957 21.06 -1.01 30.50
CA ARG A 957 21.88 -1.17 29.30
C ARG A 957 23.21 -1.88 29.64
N GLN A 958 23.94 -1.44 30.64
CA GLN A 958 25.18 -2.05 31.08
C GLN A 958 25.02 -3.52 31.52
N ALA A 959 23.90 -3.85 32.15
CA ALA A 959 23.61 -5.20 32.57
C ALA A 959 23.36 -6.15 31.40
N HIS A 960 22.74 -5.66 30.32
CA HIS A 960 22.42 -6.45 29.12
C HIS A 960 23.58 -6.50 28.12
N GLU A 961 24.39 -5.48 28.00
CA GLU A 961 25.63 -5.50 27.21
C GLU A 961 26.67 -6.47 27.80
N ARG A 962 26.66 -6.74 29.11
CA ARG A 962 27.52 -7.73 29.75
C ARG A 962 27.05 -9.18 29.61
N ARG A 963 25.77 -9.40 29.27
CA ARG A 963 25.22 -10.76 29.06
C ARG A 963 25.45 -11.26 27.62
N ARG A 964 25.78 -10.40 26.70
CA ARG A 964 26.22 -10.71 25.35
C ARG A 964 27.75 -10.92 25.29
#